data_1d72a04959d413410968c425dc7e01cb
#
_entry.id   1d72a04959d413410968c425dc7e01cb
#
_cell.length_a   1.000
_cell.length_b   1.000
_cell.length_c   1.000
_cell.angle_alpha   90.00
_cell.angle_beta   90.00
_cell.angle_gamma   90.00
#
_symmetry.space_group_name_H-M   'P 1'
#
loop_
_entity.id
_entity.type
_entity.pdbx_description
1 polymer ?
#
loop_
_entity_poly.entity_id
_entity_poly.type
_entity_poly.pdbx_seq_one_letter_code
_entity_poly.pdbx_strand_id
1 'polypeptide(L)'
;MTRRDALRAGVSLAASLAVTAGADAEASLPQEDDTPMPPPFALTYDAPATLPGTPNDGQRGGNSPAWLRALPLGNGSLGGMVFGDVARERVQLNEESLWSGGPQDADNPDAREALPEIRRLLFARDYAAAQKLTYERQACRGKGTGHGNGKDVPYGSYQTLGDLHLAFDGHEDGAAAAVTDYSRDLTLTTATAHVRYRLGGVRYERQFFCSFPHQTLVAHLSAQGKPAALSFTATLGRAERAEVRAVRPDTLAMTVTLPNGSGGNGMRAVVYLRALANRGTVSSGPDGLRGAGADTVTLLVAAATTYREADPEAIVRKRIGRAARTRFDRLYDAHWRDHFALYRRVRLDLGSAPADRPTDARLKALRAEDPKDDPDLAALAFQYGRYLLIASSRRESALPANLQGIWAESLQTPWNGDYHHNINDQMNYWPAGPANLAECHEPFLRFIASLTEPGAKTAKVHYGCGGWVVHTISNVWGFTSPGEHPSWGQFPAAAAWLCQHLWEHYAFTGDRDYLARAAYPVMKGAAQFFLDFLTEDPVTKYLVTAPSNSPENAFRTAEGVQANVCMAPTMDCQILRGLFRDTAEAARLLGTDADFAARLDRTRDRLPPNRVGKHGQLMEWMEDFDEPEPGHRHVSHLFGLHPGSEITPEDTPDLAKAVRVTLERRLAYGGAHTGWSRAWLINFFARLGDGN
;
A
#
# COMPACT_ATOMS: atom_id res chain seq x y z
N MET A 1 -30.73 -12.29 13.93
CA MET A 1 -29.38 -11.73 13.99
C MET A 1 -29.39 -10.36 13.33
N THR A 2 -29.11 -9.30 14.04
CA THR A 2 -29.13 -7.94 13.49
C THR A 2 -27.80 -7.67 12.76
N ARG A 3 -27.82 -6.75 11.76
CA ARG A 3 -26.60 -6.32 11.02
C ARG A 3 -25.43 -5.85 11.92
N ARG A 4 -25.72 -5.46 13.16
CA ARG A 4 -24.72 -5.14 14.19
C ARG A 4 -23.97 -6.38 14.70
N ASP A 5 -24.59 -7.54 14.68
CA ASP A 5 -24.01 -8.78 15.19
C ASP A 5 -23.02 -9.40 14.18
N ALA A 6 -23.25 -9.22 12.86
CA ALA A 6 -22.33 -9.66 11.81
C ALA A 6 -21.02 -8.85 11.78
N LEU A 7 -21.10 -7.53 11.99
CA LEU A 7 -19.90 -6.67 12.13
C LEU A 7 -19.11 -6.98 13.41
N ARG A 8 -19.80 -7.39 14.50
CA ARG A 8 -19.14 -7.83 15.71
C ARG A 8 -18.53 -9.23 15.59
N ALA A 9 -19.10 -10.11 14.80
CA ALA A 9 -18.56 -11.45 14.56
C ALA A 9 -17.26 -11.40 13.74
N GLY A 10 -17.18 -10.57 12.68
CA GLY A 10 -15.94 -10.34 11.95
C GLY A 10 -14.84 -9.70 12.79
N VAL A 11 -15.19 -8.79 13.69
CA VAL A 11 -14.28 -8.19 14.69
C VAL A 11 -13.91 -9.20 15.77
N SER A 12 -14.80 -10.16 16.11
CA SER A 12 -14.54 -11.16 17.14
C SER A 12 -13.53 -12.23 16.68
N LEU A 13 -13.50 -12.60 15.41
CA LEU A 13 -12.46 -13.50 14.89
C LEU A 13 -11.09 -12.81 14.83
N ALA A 14 -11.05 -11.51 14.56
CA ALA A 14 -9.84 -10.70 14.65
C ALA A 14 -9.42 -10.43 16.11
N ALA A 15 -10.37 -10.39 17.05
CA ALA A 15 -10.09 -10.16 18.47
C ALA A 15 -9.63 -11.42 19.22
N SER A 16 -9.92 -12.63 18.72
CA SER A 16 -9.36 -13.87 19.29
C SER A 16 -7.90 -14.14 18.89
N LEU A 17 -7.32 -13.30 18.03
CA LEU A 17 -5.88 -13.20 17.80
C LEU A 17 -5.15 -12.28 18.79
N ALA A 18 -5.84 -11.75 19.78
CA ALA A 18 -5.21 -11.13 20.93
C ALA A 18 -4.49 -12.22 21.74
N VAL A 19 -3.24 -12.45 21.40
CA VAL A 19 -2.30 -13.22 22.22
C VAL A 19 -2.35 -12.63 23.61
N THR A 20 -2.70 -13.46 24.60
CA THR A 20 -2.40 -13.18 26.00
C THR A 20 -0.88 -12.99 26.07
N ALA A 21 -0.44 -11.75 26.04
CA ALA A 21 0.90 -11.42 26.42
C ALA A 21 1.04 -11.79 27.89
N GLY A 22 1.75 -12.89 28.16
CA GLY A 22 2.25 -13.17 29.48
C GLY A 22 3.05 -11.96 29.92
N ALA A 23 2.71 -11.44 31.08
CA ALA A 23 3.51 -10.46 31.76
C ALA A 23 4.92 -11.04 32.02
N ASP A 24 5.90 -10.13 32.02
CA ASP A 24 7.28 -10.37 32.44
C ASP A 24 8.24 -11.05 31.45
N ALA A 25 8.57 -10.29 30.39
CA ALA A 25 9.94 -10.22 29.93
C ALA A 25 10.29 -8.72 29.77
N GLU A 26 10.79 -8.10 30.82
CA GLU A 26 11.65 -6.92 30.68
C GLU A 26 12.85 -7.37 29.85
N ALA A 27 12.75 -7.21 28.51
CA ALA A 27 13.91 -7.29 27.67
C ALA A 27 14.83 -6.15 28.10
N SER A 28 15.88 -6.48 28.82
CA SER A 28 17.01 -5.59 29.08
C SER A 28 17.43 -4.97 27.75
N LEU A 29 17.31 -3.64 27.64
CA LEU A 29 17.85 -2.90 26.51
C LEU A 29 19.31 -3.31 26.31
N PRO A 30 19.74 -3.62 25.08
CA PRO A 30 21.17 -3.82 24.82
C PRO A 30 21.91 -2.59 25.29
N GLN A 31 23.03 -2.78 25.99
CA GLN A 31 23.96 -1.71 26.35
C GLN A 31 24.23 -0.85 25.12
N GLU A 32 24.27 0.47 25.31
CA GLU A 32 24.66 1.43 24.27
C GLU A 32 25.98 0.98 23.68
N ASP A 33 25.94 0.56 22.42
CA ASP A 33 27.12 0.25 21.64
C ASP A 33 27.74 1.61 21.30
N ASP A 34 28.92 1.91 21.86
CA ASP A 34 29.67 3.16 21.67
C ASP A 34 30.20 3.36 20.24
N THR A 35 29.75 2.55 19.30
CA THR A 35 30.06 2.71 17.88
C THR A 35 29.47 4.00 17.36
N PRO A 36 30.23 4.94 16.77
CA PRO A 36 29.66 6.15 16.19
C PRO A 36 28.57 5.81 15.18
N MET A 37 27.38 6.34 15.38
CA MET A 37 26.30 6.14 14.41
C MET A 37 26.76 6.64 13.03
N PRO A 38 26.67 5.80 12.00
CA PRO A 38 26.99 6.24 10.65
C PRO A 38 26.06 7.40 10.23
N PRO A 39 26.50 8.27 9.31
CA PRO A 39 25.70 9.41 8.88
C PRO A 39 24.30 8.98 8.48
N PRO A 40 23.25 9.71 8.92
CA PRO A 40 21.87 9.33 8.66
C PRO A 40 21.52 9.46 7.17
N PHE A 41 20.78 8.50 6.64
CA PHE A 41 20.12 8.68 5.35
C PHE A 41 19.04 9.75 5.46
N ALA A 42 19.01 10.69 4.51
CA ALA A 42 18.02 11.75 4.45
C ALA A 42 17.68 12.11 3.00
N LEU A 43 16.42 12.45 2.77
CA LEU A 43 16.02 13.21 1.59
C LEU A 43 16.25 14.67 1.90
N THR A 44 16.97 15.40 1.07
CA THR A 44 17.35 16.80 1.29
C THR A 44 16.98 17.68 0.10
N TYR A 45 16.52 18.89 0.37
CA TYR A 45 16.10 19.87 -0.63
C TYR A 45 16.43 21.29 -0.17
N ASP A 46 16.76 22.17 -1.12
CA ASP A 46 17.08 23.56 -0.92
C ASP A 46 15.95 24.53 -1.31
N ALA A 47 14.77 23.98 -1.64
CA ALA A 47 13.58 24.73 -2.00
C ALA A 47 12.30 24.10 -1.44
N PRO A 48 11.22 24.88 -1.20
CA PRO A 48 9.89 24.35 -0.88
C PRO A 48 9.35 23.40 -1.95
N ALA A 49 8.40 22.54 -1.58
CA ALA A 49 7.71 21.69 -2.54
C ALA A 49 6.84 22.50 -3.53
N THR A 50 6.33 23.64 -3.08
CA THR A 50 5.57 24.62 -3.87
C THR A 50 6.53 25.55 -4.62
N LEU A 51 6.94 25.15 -5.82
CA LEU A 51 7.72 26.04 -6.67
C LEU A 51 6.78 27.00 -7.44
N PRO A 52 7.07 28.35 -7.48
CA PRO A 52 6.34 29.26 -8.32
C PRO A 52 6.38 28.84 -9.80
N GLY A 53 5.23 28.86 -10.48
CA GLY A 53 5.14 28.58 -11.91
C GLY A 53 5.10 27.11 -12.33
N THR A 54 5.02 26.16 -11.41
CA THR A 54 4.64 24.78 -11.76
C THR A 54 3.14 24.74 -12.00
N PRO A 55 2.68 24.47 -13.24
CA PRO A 55 1.26 24.32 -13.48
C PRO A 55 0.71 23.19 -12.61
N ASN A 56 -0.48 23.40 -12.07
CA ASN A 56 -1.28 22.34 -11.47
C ASN A 56 -1.94 21.55 -12.64
N ASP A 57 -1.11 21.13 -13.60
CA ASP A 57 -1.52 20.32 -14.73
C ASP A 57 -1.84 18.94 -14.17
N GLY A 58 -3.12 18.68 -14.00
CA GLY A 58 -3.64 17.41 -13.56
C GLY A 58 -3.03 16.26 -14.35
N GLN A 59 -1.84 15.83 -13.93
CA GLN A 59 -1.21 14.66 -14.51
C GLN A 59 -2.15 13.47 -14.29
N ARG A 60 -2.15 12.55 -15.22
CA ARG A 60 -2.85 11.27 -15.11
C ARG A 60 -2.47 10.62 -13.77
N GLY A 61 -3.38 10.65 -12.80
CA GLY A 61 -3.14 10.14 -11.45
C GLY A 61 -3.56 11.06 -10.32
N GLY A 62 -4.00 12.30 -10.57
CA GLY A 62 -4.71 13.13 -9.60
C GLY A 62 -3.89 13.78 -8.48
N ASN A 63 -2.57 13.57 -8.40
CA ASN A 63 -1.71 14.21 -7.40
C ASN A 63 -0.97 15.40 -8.01
N SER A 64 -0.89 16.54 -7.26
CA SER A 64 -0.20 17.72 -7.73
C SER A 64 1.33 17.55 -7.74
N PRO A 65 2.07 18.25 -8.64
CA PRO A 65 3.54 18.25 -8.62
C PRO A 65 4.13 18.68 -7.28
N ALA A 66 3.48 19.58 -6.56
CA ALA A 66 3.89 20.01 -5.24
C ALA A 66 3.75 18.87 -4.20
N TRP A 67 2.66 18.11 -4.26
CA TRP A 67 2.45 16.96 -3.39
C TRP A 67 3.51 15.89 -3.62
N LEU A 68 3.90 15.63 -4.86
CA LEU A 68 4.95 14.67 -5.21
C LEU A 68 6.34 15.06 -4.68
N ARG A 69 6.56 16.32 -4.33
CA ARG A 69 7.81 16.82 -3.72
C ARG A 69 7.71 16.98 -2.21
N ALA A 70 6.52 16.87 -1.62
CA ALA A 70 6.33 16.98 -0.18
C ALA A 70 6.95 15.80 0.56
N LEU A 71 7.28 15.98 1.84
CA LEU A 71 7.94 14.98 2.66
C LEU A 71 6.90 14.10 3.38
N PRO A 72 6.84 12.79 3.10
CA PRO A 72 5.86 11.89 3.70
C PRO A 72 6.24 11.51 5.13
N LEU A 73 5.31 11.68 6.06
CA LEU A 73 5.38 11.21 7.44
C LEU A 73 4.25 10.23 7.72
N GLY A 74 4.47 9.26 8.61
CA GLY A 74 3.43 8.32 8.98
C GLY A 74 3.75 7.50 10.21
N ASN A 75 2.69 6.93 10.80
CA ASN A 75 2.78 6.01 11.94
C ASN A 75 1.92 4.76 11.77
N GLY A 76 1.62 4.41 10.52
CA GLY A 76 0.75 3.30 10.17
C GLY A 76 -0.74 3.63 10.16
N SER A 77 -1.17 4.69 10.83
CA SER A 77 -2.57 5.11 10.92
C SER A 77 -2.77 6.54 10.41
N LEU A 78 -1.97 7.48 10.92
CA LEU A 78 -2.02 8.89 10.57
C LEU A 78 -0.85 9.21 9.65
N GLY A 79 -1.12 9.82 8.51
CA GLY A 79 -0.15 10.30 7.53
C GLY A 79 -0.13 11.82 7.44
N GLY A 80 1.03 12.37 7.10
CA GLY A 80 1.20 13.79 6.79
C GLY A 80 2.18 14.01 5.66
N MET A 81 1.88 14.95 4.75
CA MET A 81 2.80 15.41 3.71
C MET A 81 3.21 16.86 4.00
N VAL A 82 4.50 17.08 4.27
CA VAL A 82 5.03 18.40 4.65
C VAL A 82 5.60 19.12 3.42
N PHE A 83 5.09 20.30 3.10
CA PHE A 83 5.46 21.03 1.88
C PHE A 83 6.67 21.95 2.06
N GLY A 84 6.87 22.51 3.25
CA GLY A 84 8.03 23.34 3.56
C GLY A 84 7.93 24.78 3.10
N ASP A 85 6.74 25.31 2.84
CA ASP A 85 6.57 26.71 2.47
C ASP A 85 6.87 27.64 3.66
N VAL A 86 7.56 28.76 3.39
CA VAL A 86 8.02 29.67 4.45
C VAL A 86 6.87 30.48 5.05
N ALA A 87 6.05 31.08 4.21
CA ALA A 87 4.97 31.96 4.63
C ALA A 87 3.71 31.21 5.04
N ARG A 88 3.38 30.17 4.28
CA ARG A 88 2.14 29.41 4.40
C ARG A 88 2.41 27.91 4.33
N GLU A 89 2.89 27.32 5.43
CA GLU A 89 3.10 25.88 5.51
C GLU A 89 1.78 25.13 5.31
N ARG A 90 1.84 24.07 4.53
CA ARG A 90 0.78 23.07 4.38
C ARG A 90 1.26 21.72 4.89
N VAL A 91 0.47 21.06 5.71
CA VAL A 91 0.62 19.64 6.02
C VAL A 91 -0.66 18.94 5.60
N GLN A 92 -0.63 18.24 4.48
CA GLN A 92 -1.78 17.45 4.03
C GLN A 92 -1.89 16.20 4.89
N LEU A 93 -3.08 15.89 5.38
CA LEU A 93 -3.36 14.87 6.37
C LEU A 93 -4.12 13.69 5.77
N ASN A 94 -3.78 12.49 6.23
CA ASN A 94 -4.50 11.26 5.94
C ASN A 94 -4.74 10.44 7.21
N GLU A 95 -5.78 9.63 7.19
CA GLU A 95 -6.04 8.58 8.17
C GLU A 95 -6.35 7.29 7.39
N GLU A 96 -5.69 6.17 7.76
CA GLU A 96 -5.65 4.91 6.98
C GLU A 96 -7.03 4.35 6.59
N SER A 97 -8.03 4.61 7.41
CA SER A 97 -9.36 4.04 7.26
C SER A 97 -10.42 5.00 6.72
N LEU A 98 -10.05 6.22 6.31
CA LEU A 98 -11.02 7.20 5.82
C LEU A 98 -11.45 6.89 4.37
N TRP A 99 -12.53 6.14 4.24
CA TRP A 99 -13.11 5.69 2.97
C TRP A 99 -14.54 6.14 2.81
N SER A 100 -14.92 6.58 1.60
CA SER A 100 -16.34 6.71 1.21
C SER A 100 -16.94 5.35 0.88
N GLY A 101 -18.22 5.34 0.50
CA GLY A 101 -18.93 4.10 0.19
C GLY A 101 -19.43 3.35 1.42
N GLY A 102 -19.72 2.08 1.24
CA GLY A 102 -20.25 1.21 2.29
C GLY A 102 -20.39 -0.24 1.82
N PRO A 103 -20.75 -1.17 2.73
CA PRO A 103 -20.97 -2.55 2.36
C PRO A 103 -22.01 -2.68 1.24
N GLN A 104 -21.67 -3.48 0.23
CA GLN A 104 -22.54 -3.75 -0.92
C GLN A 104 -22.58 -5.24 -1.25
N ASP A 105 -23.66 -5.69 -1.87
CA ASP A 105 -23.73 -6.99 -2.52
C ASP A 105 -23.36 -6.82 -3.99
N ALA A 106 -22.09 -7.06 -4.29
CA ALA A 106 -21.52 -6.90 -5.63
C ALA A 106 -21.51 -8.20 -6.44
N ASP A 107 -21.83 -9.34 -5.84
CA ASP A 107 -21.83 -10.62 -6.54
C ASP A 107 -22.94 -10.68 -7.60
N ASN A 108 -22.59 -11.19 -8.77
CA ASN A 108 -23.56 -11.38 -9.86
C ASN A 108 -24.18 -12.80 -9.78
N PRO A 109 -25.46 -12.95 -9.43
CA PRO A 109 -26.10 -14.26 -9.30
C PRO A 109 -26.23 -15.01 -10.63
N ASP A 110 -26.16 -14.31 -11.78
CA ASP A 110 -26.26 -14.93 -13.10
C ASP A 110 -24.92 -15.54 -13.56
N ALA A 111 -23.82 -15.26 -12.83
CA ALA A 111 -22.48 -15.66 -13.23
C ALA A 111 -22.30 -17.19 -13.26
N ARG A 112 -22.84 -17.88 -12.25
CA ARG A 112 -22.74 -19.33 -12.15
C ARG A 112 -23.43 -20.06 -13.29
N GLU A 113 -24.60 -19.56 -13.75
CA GLU A 113 -25.36 -20.17 -14.84
C GLU A 113 -24.59 -20.05 -16.16
N ALA A 114 -23.89 -18.95 -16.40
CA ALA A 114 -23.13 -18.71 -17.62
C ALA A 114 -21.80 -19.51 -17.67
N LEU A 115 -21.26 -19.95 -16.52
CA LEU A 115 -19.94 -20.56 -16.42
C LEU A 115 -19.74 -21.79 -17.33
N PRO A 116 -20.70 -22.77 -17.45
CA PRO A 116 -20.53 -23.92 -18.33
C PRO A 116 -20.40 -23.50 -19.81
N GLU A 117 -21.15 -22.51 -20.26
CA GLU A 117 -21.07 -22.03 -21.64
C GLU A 117 -19.78 -21.27 -21.90
N ILE A 118 -19.33 -20.42 -20.97
CA ILE A 118 -18.03 -19.75 -21.08
C ILE A 118 -16.91 -20.80 -21.23
N ARG A 119 -16.91 -21.84 -20.40
CA ARG A 119 -15.96 -22.95 -20.50
C ARG A 119 -16.02 -23.68 -21.83
N ARG A 120 -17.24 -23.97 -22.33
CA ARG A 120 -17.43 -24.60 -23.63
C ARG A 120 -16.81 -23.78 -24.77
N LEU A 121 -17.04 -22.45 -24.74
CA LEU A 121 -16.47 -21.52 -25.72
C LEU A 121 -14.94 -21.46 -25.64
N LEU A 122 -14.37 -21.39 -24.43
CA LEU A 122 -12.92 -21.43 -24.22
C LEU A 122 -12.30 -22.74 -24.71
N PHE A 123 -12.92 -23.88 -24.44
CA PHE A 123 -12.47 -25.19 -24.95
C PHE A 123 -12.57 -25.31 -26.47
N ALA A 124 -13.55 -24.64 -27.08
CA ALA A 124 -13.65 -24.53 -28.52
C ALA A 124 -12.68 -23.49 -29.14
N ARG A 125 -11.89 -22.78 -28.32
CA ARG A 125 -11.00 -21.68 -28.74
C ARG A 125 -11.78 -20.50 -29.36
N ASP A 126 -13.07 -20.37 -29.09
CA ASP A 126 -13.88 -19.21 -29.46
C ASP A 126 -13.70 -18.10 -28.40
N TYR A 127 -12.53 -17.49 -28.41
CA TYR A 127 -12.15 -16.49 -27.42
C TYR A 127 -13.01 -15.21 -27.52
N ALA A 128 -13.48 -14.85 -28.71
CA ALA A 128 -14.33 -13.68 -28.90
C ALA A 128 -15.70 -13.86 -28.21
N ALA A 129 -16.36 -15.00 -28.44
CA ALA A 129 -17.63 -15.29 -27.80
C ALA A 129 -17.48 -15.54 -26.28
N ALA A 130 -16.41 -16.23 -25.87
CA ALA A 130 -16.10 -16.45 -24.46
C ALA A 130 -15.90 -15.14 -23.70
N GLN A 131 -15.10 -14.22 -24.26
CA GLN A 131 -14.86 -12.89 -23.70
C GLN A 131 -16.15 -12.08 -23.60
N LYS A 132 -16.95 -12.02 -24.68
CA LYS A 132 -18.22 -11.31 -24.68
C LYS A 132 -19.14 -11.81 -23.57
N LEU A 133 -19.34 -13.12 -23.45
CA LEU A 133 -20.20 -13.72 -22.44
C LEU A 133 -19.65 -13.48 -21.01
N THR A 134 -18.32 -13.52 -20.82
CA THR A 134 -17.68 -13.19 -19.55
C THR A 134 -17.94 -11.74 -19.16
N TYR A 135 -17.85 -10.78 -20.10
CA TYR A 135 -18.18 -9.37 -19.84
C TYR A 135 -19.65 -9.19 -19.43
N GLU A 136 -20.57 -9.92 -20.08
CA GLU A 136 -22.01 -9.78 -19.82
C GLU A 136 -22.45 -10.44 -18.51
N ARG A 137 -21.78 -11.52 -18.05
CA ARG A 137 -22.28 -12.39 -16.99
C ARG A 137 -21.37 -12.57 -15.79
N GLN A 138 -20.05 -12.37 -15.93
CA GLN A 138 -19.09 -12.58 -14.81
C GLN A 138 -18.71 -11.27 -14.09
N ALA A 139 -18.90 -10.09 -14.72
CA ALA A 139 -18.63 -8.81 -14.07
C ALA A 139 -19.49 -8.62 -12.82
N CYS A 140 -18.96 -7.87 -11.85
CA CYS A 140 -19.67 -7.53 -10.63
C CYS A 140 -20.93 -6.72 -10.92
N ARG A 141 -21.82 -6.69 -9.94
CA ARG A 141 -22.91 -5.70 -9.89
C ARG A 141 -22.43 -4.40 -9.28
N GLY A 142 -23.02 -3.29 -9.72
CA GLY A 142 -22.64 -1.96 -9.24
C GLY A 142 -21.57 -1.32 -10.12
N LYS A 143 -21.15 -0.14 -9.68
CA LYS A 143 -20.18 0.71 -10.40
C LYS A 143 -19.10 1.19 -9.44
N GLY A 144 -18.01 1.73 -10.00
CA GLY A 144 -16.98 2.42 -9.25
C GLY A 144 -15.72 1.60 -9.02
N THR A 145 -15.67 0.35 -9.48
CA THR A 145 -14.47 -0.49 -9.36
C THR A 145 -13.38 -0.12 -10.37
N GLY A 146 -13.80 0.47 -11.53
CA GLY A 146 -12.86 0.83 -12.59
C GLY A 146 -12.51 2.32 -12.59
N HIS A 147 -11.34 2.65 -13.13
CA HIS A 147 -10.88 4.02 -13.43
C HIS A 147 -10.91 5.04 -12.27
N GLY A 148 -10.97 4.58 -10.99
CA GLY A 148 -10.97 5.48 -9.85
C GLY A 148 -12.15 6.44 -9.82
N ASN A 149 -13.39 5.93 -9.91
CA ASN A 149 -14.63 6.70 -9.85
C ASN A 149 -15.58 6.25 -8.73
N GLY A 150 -15.03 5.62 -7.68
CA GLY A 150 -15.77 5.05 -6.56
C GLY A 150 -16.28 6.05 -5.53
N LYS A 151 -15.80 7.29 -5.54
CA LYS A 151 -16.02 8.28 -4.45
C LYS A 151 -17.49 8.42 -4.00
N ASP A 152 -18.42 8.45 -4.94
CA ASP A 152 -19.83 8.75 -4.69
C ASP A 152 -20.76 7.52 -4.85
N VAL A 153 -20.20 6.32 -4.98
CA VAL A 153 -20.94 5.05 -5.12
C VAL A 153 -20.57 4.08 -3.99
N PRO A 154 -21.33 2.98 -3.78
CA PRO A 154 -21.09 2.05 -2.66
C PRO A 154 -19.69 1.45 -2.62
N TYR A 155 -19.01 1.28 -3.76
CA TYR A 155 -17.63 0.77 -3.81
C TYR A 155 -16.68 1.63 -2.97
N GLY A 156 -16.83 2.96 -3.05
CA GLY A 156 -16.04 3.90 -2.27
C GLY A 156 -14.65 4.19 -2.84
N SER A 157 -13.98 5.13 -2.17
CA SER A 157 -12.61 5.55 -2.44
C SER A 157 -11.93 5.96 -1.15
N TYR A 158 -10.65 5.66 -1.02
CA TYR A 158 -9.77 6.26 -0.02
C TYR A 158 -9.70 7.77 -0.26
N GLN A 159 -9.71 8.59 0.80
CA GLN A 159 -9.79 10.04 0.66
C GLN A 159 -8.83 10.77 1.59
N THR A 160 -8.40 11.96 1.15
CA THR A 160 -7.69 12.89 2.04
C THR A 160 -8.53 13.22 3.27
N LEU A 161 -7.86 13.32 4.43
CA LEU A 161 -8.49 13.80 5.66
C LEU A 161 -8.69 15.32 5.64
N GLY A 162 -7.87 16.04 4.87
CA GLY A 162 -7.81 17.48 4.74
C GLY A 162 -6.40 18.02 4.99
N ASP A 163 -6.30 19.30 5.28
CA ASP A 163 -5.04 20.00 5.44
C ASP A 163 -4.96 20.74 6.78
N LEU A 164 -3.77 20.74 7.37
CA LEU A 164 -3.33 21.72 8.35
C LEU A 164 -2.58 22.83 7.61
N HIS A 165 -3.04 24.07 7.73
CA HIS A 165 -2.35 25.26 7.22
C HIS A 165 -1.81 26.09 8.37
N LEU A 166 -0.58 26.60 8.20
CA LEU A 166 0.06 27.52 9.12
C LEU A 166 0.46 28.78 8.35
N ALA A 167 -0.14 29.92 8.66
CA ALA A 167 0.25 31.20 8.15
C ALA A 167 1.08 31.94 9.20
N PHE A 168 2.27 32.42 8.85
CA PHE A 168 3.21 33.06 9.77
C PHE A 168 3.22 34.59 9.56
N ASP A 169 3.06 35.37 10.63
CA ASP A 169 3.12 36.82 10.57
C ASP A 169 4.54 37.31 10.24
N GLY A 170 4.63 38.29 9.39
CA GLY A 170 5.92 38.86 8.96
C GLY A 170 6.68 37.95 7.95
N HIS A 171 6.01 36.94 7.41
CA HIS A 171 6.56 36.03 6.39
C HIS A 171 5.82 36.16 5.05
N GLU A 172 5.06 37.23 4.84
CA GLU A 172 4.25 37.45 3.64
C GLU A 172 5.11 37.51 2.36
N ASP A 173 4.50 37.45 1.18
CA ASP A 173 5.15 37.25 -0.12
C ASP A 173 6.32 38.21 -0.43
N GLY A 174 6.37 39.41 0.13
CA GLY A 174 7.52 40.32 0.02
C GLY A 174 8.75 39.94 0.86
N ALA A 175 8.55 39.14 1.92
CA ALA A 175 9.61 38.67 2.79
C ALA A 175 10.34 37.42 2.23
N ALA A 176 9.74 36.67 1.29
CA ALA A 176 10.34 35.51 0.68
C ALA A 176 11.69 35.78 0.00
N ALA A 177 11.86 36.98 -0.58
CA ALA A 177 13.12 37.44 -1.18
C ALA A 177 14.25 37.71 -0.15
N ALA A 178 13.92 37.84 1.14
CA ALA A 178 14.87 38.07 2.24
C ALA A 178 15.18 36.76 3.02
N VAL A 179 14.65 35.62 2.59
CA VAL A 179 14.92 34.29 3.20
C VAL A 179 16.32 33.84 2.78
N THR A 180 17.12 33.45 3.75
CA THR A 180 18.43 32.83 3.54
C THR A 180 18.51 31.50 4.26
N ASP A 181 19.54 30.67 3.92
CA ASP A 181 19.84 29.38 4.54
C ASP A 181 18.63 28.43 4.58
N TYR A 182 17.79 28.47 3.52
CA TYR A 182 16.65 27.57 3.44
C TYR A 182 17.12 26.14 3.21
N SER A 183 16.57 25.22 4.00
CA SER A 183 16.68 23.78 3.79
C SER A 183 15.43 23.06 4.29
N ARG A 184 15.07 21.97 3.64
CA ARG A 184 14.14 20.98 4.19
C ARG A 184 14.69 19.57 3.99
N ASP A 185 14.46 18.72 4.97
CA ASP A 185 14.91 17.34 4.93
C ASP A 185 13.90 16.39 5.58
N LEU A 186 13.96 15.14 5.15
CA LEU A 186 13.37 14.01 5.85
C LEU A 186 14.49 13.07 6.28
N THR A 187 14.83 13.08 7.55
CA THR A 187 15.81 12.18 8.14
C THR A 187 15.17 10.81 8.38
N LEU A 188 15.58 9.79 7.61
CA LEU A 188 14.95 8.47 7.65
C LEU A 188 15.22 7.73 8.96
N THR A 189 16.38 7.94 9.58
CA THR A 189 16.77 7.31 10.86
C THR A 189 15.87 7.72 12.01
N THR A 190 15.38 8.96 11.98
CA THR A 190 14.53 9.53 13.04
C THR A 190 13.07 9.69 12.62
N ALA A 191 12.72 9.39 11.37
CA ALA A 191 11.39 9.62 10.78
C ALA A 191 10.88 11.05 11.02
N THR A 192 11.76 12.04 10.86
CA THR A 192 11.51 13.44 11.18
C THR A 192 11.76 14.33 9.96
N ALA A 193 10.79 15.16 9.62
CA ALA A 193 10.96 16.19 8.61
C ALA A 193 11.31 17.52 9.29
N HIS A 194 12.23 18.27 8.67
CA HIS A 194 12.63 19.59 9.13
C HIS A 194 12.47 20.61 7.99
N VAL A 195 12.13 21.84 8.38
CA VAL A 195 12.18 23.03 7.53
C VAL A 195 12.94 24.10 8.30
N ARG A 196 14.07 24.57 7.74
CA ARG A 196 14.95 25.56 8.38
C ARG A 196 15.21 26.72 7.44
N TYR A 197 15.24 27.92 7.98
CA TYR A 197 15.57 29.14 7.23
C TYR A 197 15.91 30.28 8.17
N ARG A 198 16.47 31.37 7.60
CA ARG A 198 16.64 32.66 8.28
C ARG A 198 15.77 33.71 7.63
N LEU A 199 15.18 34.58 8.45
CA LEU A 199 14.43 35.74 8.01
C LEU A 199 14.60 36.86 9.03
N GLY A 200 15.01 38.05 8.59
CA GLY A 200 15.18 39.22 9.46
C GLY A 200 16.16 38.98 10.62
N GLY A 201 17.20 38.17 10.42
CA GLY A 201 18.20 37.83 11.44
C GLY A 201 17.75 36.72 12.42
N VAL A 202 16.51 36.27 12.36
CA VAL A 202 15.95 35.19 13.17
C VAL A 202 16.13 33.88 12.44
N ARG A 203 16.58 32.82 13.16
CA ARG A 203 16.60 31.44 12.67
C ARG A 203 15.30 30.75 13.05
N TYR A 204 14.57 30.29 12.07
CA TYR A 204 13.35 29.50 12.24
C TYR A 204 13.63 28.02 11.96
N GLU A 205 13.05 27.15 12.79
CA GLU A 205 13.06 25.71 12.58
C GLU A 205 11.67 25.16 12.86
N ARG A 206 11.19 24.31 11.94
CA ARG A 206 9.95 23.52 12.07
C ARG A 206 10.32 22.06 11.99
N GLN A 207 9.95 21.28 12.99
CA GLN A 207 10.19 19.86 13.08
C GLN A 207 8.86 19.12 13.11
N PHE A 208 8.70 18.13 12.21
CA PHE A 208 7.47 17.37 12.06
C PHE A 208 7.74 15.88 12.18
N PHE A 209 6.87 15.15 12.90
CA PHE A 209 6.90 13.69 12.97
C PHE A 209 5.54 13.09 13.32
N CYS A 210 5.27 11.85 12.90
CA CYS A 210 4.10 11.08 13.28
C CYS A 210 4.47 10.08 14.38
N SER A 211 4.12 10.35 15.63
CA SER A 211 4.43 9.49 16.76
C SER A 211 3.50 8.27 16.81
N PHE A 212 4.05 7.07 16.65
CA PHE A 212 3.29 5.85 16.86
C PHE A 212 2.90 5.63 18.34
N PRO A 213 3.80 5.78 19.33
CA PRO A 213 3.41 5.62 20.74
C PRO A 213 2.32 6.57 21.19
N HIS A 214 2.22 7.78 20.64
CA HIS A 214 1.21 8.77 21.03
C HIS A 214 0.02 8.85 20.07
N GLN A 215 0.11 8.20 18.88
CA GLN A 215 -0.90 8.25 17.82
C GLN A 215 -1.27 9.69 17.44
N THR A 216 -0.23 10.52 17.26
CA THR A 216 -0.35 11.95 16.93
C THR A 216 0.71 12.37 15.92
N LEU A 217 0.35 13.28 15.03
CA LEU A 217 1.30 14.09 14.29
C LEU A 217 1.69 15.27 15.17
N VAL A 218 2.97 15.52 15.28
CA VAL A 218 3.56 16.62 16.08
C VAL A 218 4.28 17.57 15.13
N ALA A 219 3.98 18.87 15.24
CA ALA A 219 4.76 19.94 14.62
C ALA A 219 5.32 20.83 15.72
N HIS A 220 6.64 20.88 15.83
CA HIS A 220 7.34 21.75 16.79
C HIS A 220 8.00 22.91 16.04
N LEU A 221 7.61 24.10 16.41
CA LEU A 221 8.07 25.36 15.80
C LEU A 221 8.96 26.10 16.80
N SER A 222 10.11 26.56 16.34
CA SER A 222 11.04 27.36 17.16
C SER A 222 11.61 28.55 16.39
N ALA A 223 11.92 29.62 17.12
CA ALA A 223 12.60 30.80 16.60
C ALA A 223 13.76 31.17 17.53
N GLN A 224 14.94 31.39 16.96
CA GLN A 224 16.17 31.70 17.71
C GLN A 224 16.75 33.04 17.24
N GLY A 225 17.29 33.82 18.18
CA GLY A 225 17.87 35.14 17.92
C GLY A 225 16.99 36.33 18.30
N LYS A 226 15.67 36.16 18.45
CA LYS A 226 14.74 37.15 18.91
C LYS A 226 13.65 36.50 19.76
N PRO A 227 13.48 36.91 21.03
CA PRO A 227 12.38 36.44 21.87
C PRO A 227 11.01 36.78 21.28
N ALA A 228 10.02 35.90 21.55
CA ALA A 228 8.63 36.12 21.13
C ALA A 228 8.44 36.31 19.60
N ALA A 229 9.30 35.66 18.79
CA ALA A 229 9.31 35.85 17.34
C ALA A 229 8.26 35.01 16.60
N LEU A 230 7.63 34.00 17.25
CA LEU A 230 6.61 33.19 16.62
C LEU A 230 5.21 33.78 16.82
N SER A 231 4.60 34.23 15.72
CA SER A 231 3.17 34.53 15.63
C SER A 231 2.61 33.88 14.37
N PHE A 232 1.46 33.20 14.51
CA PHE A 232 0.91 32.40 13.42
C PHE A 232 -0.61 32.23 13.57
N THR A 233 -1.25 31.85 12.47
CA THR A 233 -2.61 31.29 12.45
C THR A 233 -2.57 29.87 11.95
N ALA A 234 -3.15 28.92 12.71
CA ALA A 234 -3.27 27.52 12.34
C ALA A 234 -4.73 27.17 12.05
N THR A 235 -5.00 26.58 10.89
CA THR A 235 -6.36 26.17 10.48
C THR A 235 -6.38 24.71 10.07
N LEU A 236 -7.54 24.07 10.27
CA LEU A 236 -7.88 22.80 9.63
C LEU A 236 -8.87 23.07 8.51
N GLY A 237 -8.75 22.36 7.38
CA GLY A 237 -9.67 22.52 6.27
C GLY A 237 -9.74 21.26 5.41
N ARG A 238 -10.85 21.14 4.70
CA ARG A 238 -11.08 20.12 3.66
C ARG A 238 -12.00 20.70 2.62
N ALA A 239 -11.83 20.36 1.35
CA ALA A 239 -12.58 20.92 0.25
C ALA A 239 -14.11 20.73 0.36
N GLU A 240 -14.56 19.61 0.96
CA GLU A 240 -15.98 19.33 1.15
C GLU A 240 -16.25 18.47 2.39
N ARG A 241 -17.49 18.44 2.87
CA ARG A 241 -18.01 17.54 3.90
C ARG A 241 -17.25 17.59 5.23
N ALA A 242 -16.76 18.77 5.59
CA ALA A 242 -16.08 19.03 6.84
C ALA A 242 -16.66 20.23 7.57
N GLU A 243 -16.74 20.10 8.88
CA GLU A 243 -17.12 21.18 9.79
C GLU A 243 -16.01 21.39 10.80
N VAL A 244 -15.57 22.64 10.98
CA VAL A 244 -14.51 23.00 11.93
C VAL A 244 -15.12 23.86 13.05
N ARG A 245 -14.79 23.53 14.30
CA ARG A 245 -15.25 24.27 15.48
C ARG A 245 -14.15 24.39 16.52
N ALA A 246 -14.15 25.45 17.26
CA ALA A 246 -13.36 25.57 18.48
C ALA A 246 -14.00 24.71 19.59
N VAL A 247 -13.20 23.89 20.26
CA VAL A 247 -13.64 23.07 21.40
C VAL A 247 -13.02 23.51 22.72
N ARG A 248 -11.90 24.23 22.63
CA ARG A 248 -11.18 24.88 23.74
C ARG A 248 -10.44 26.09 23.19
N PRO A 249 -9.98 27.03 24.07
CA PRO A 249 -9.19 28.16 23.60
C PRO A 249 -7.92 27.78 22.81
N ASP A 250 -7.39 26.58 23.05
CA ASP A 250 -6.16 26.05 22.44
C ASP A 250 -6.42 24.90 21.46
N THR A 251 -7.69 24.59 21.11
CA THR A 251 -8.02 23.36 20.38
C THR A 251 -9.16 23.57 19.37
N LEU A 252 -8.92 23.18 18.10
CA LEU A 252 -9.94 23.01 17.07
C LEU A 252 -10.33 21.54 16.91
N ALA A 253 -11.57 21.31 16.54
CA ALA A 253 -12.05 20.03 16.04
C ALA A 253 -12.56 20.17 14.61
N MET A 254 -12.18 19.25 13.72
CA MET A 254 -12.78 19.08 12.40
C MET A 254 -13.51 17.73 12.38
N THR A 255 -14.76 17.75 11.93
CA THR A 255 -15.55 16.52 11.69
C THR A 255 -15.76 16.38 10.19
N VAL A 256 -15.46 15.20 9.65
CA VAL A 256 -15.67 14.84 8.25
C VAL A 256 -16.75 13.75 8.21
N THR A 257 -17.73 13.86 7.32
CA THR A 257 -18.76 12.83 7.12
C THR A 257 -18.86 12.49 5.64
N LEU A 258 -18.38 11.31 5.27
CA LEU A 258 -18.33 10.86 3.89
C LEU A 258 -19.67 10.26 3.43
N PRO A 259 -19.95 10.20 2.11
CA PRO A 259 -21.15 9.54 1.59
C PRO A 259 -20.99 8.01 1.68
N ASN A 260 -22.11 7.31 1.88
CA ASN A 260 -22.17 5.85 1.79
C ASN A 260 -22.36 5.32 0.35
N GLY A 261 -22.41 6.22 -0.64
CA GLY A 261 -22.64 5.88 -2.04
C GLY A 261 -24.10 5.49 -2.41
N SER A 262 -25.03 5.47 -1.44
CA SER A 262 -26.43 5.13 -1.61
C SER A 262 -27.36 6.27 -1.16
N GLY A 263 -26.89 7.51 -1.17
CA GLY A 263 -27.67 8.70 -0.81
C GLY A 263 -27.69 9.04 0.69
N GLY A 264 -26.95 8.32 1.52
CA GLY A 264 -26.85 8.53 2.97
C GLY A 264 -25.43 8.89 3.44
N ASN A 265 -25.30 9.08 4.76
CA ASN A 265 -24.03 9.26 5.42
C ASN A 265 -23.32 7.91 5.60
N GLY A 266 -22.03 7.91 5.32
CA GLY A 266 -21.11 6.80 5.51
C GLY A 266 -20.17 7.01 6.71
N MET A 267 -18.88 6.81 6.49
CA MET A 267 -17.86 6.91 7.51
C MET A 267 -17.71 8.35 8.03
N ARG A 268 -17.53 8.48 9.34
CA ARG A 268 -17.24 9.74 10.02
C ARG A 268 -15.82 9.72 10.56
N ALA A 269 -15.06 10.80 10.33
CA ALA A 269 -13.78 11.07 10.97
C ALA A 269 -13.87 12.27 11.89
N VAL A 270 -13.05 12.27 12.94
CA VAL A 270 -12.82 13.42 13.82
C VAL A 270 -11.33 13.69 13.89
N VAL A 271 -10.96 14.95 13.75
CA VAL A 271 -9.58 15.45 13.86
C VAL A 271 -9.52 16.53 14.93
N TYR A 272 -8.56 16.45 15.84
CA TYR A 272 -8.24 17.55 16.74
C TYR A 272 -6.89 18.14 16.41
N LEU A 273 -6.83 19.48 16.38
CA LEU A 273 -5.60 20.26 16.36
C LEU A 273 -5.49 21.02 17.69
N ARG A 274 -4.43 20.79 18.44
CA ARG A 274 -4.14 21.53 19.68
C ARG A 274 -2.80 22.22 19.62
N ALA A 275 -2.74 23.49 20.04
CA ALA A 275 -1.52 24.28 20.09
C ALA A 275 -1.08 24.51 21.57
N LEU A 276 0.20 24.26 21.83
CA LEU A 276 0.84 24.48 23.14
C LEU A 276 2.01 25.45 22.95
N ALA A 277 1.89 26.67 23.44
CA ALA A 277 2.94 27.69 23.35
C ALA A 277 3.81 27.71 24.62
N ASN A 278 5.12 27.88 24.42
CA ASN A 278 6.04 28.26 25.47
C ASN A 278 6.26 29.80 25.34
N ARG A 279 5.86 30.56 26.36
CA ARG A 279 5.60 32.01 26.31
C ARG A 279 4.54 32.35 25.24
N GLY A 280 4.12 33.58 25.19
CA GLY A 280 3.06 34.05 24.31
C GLY A 280 1.69 33.50 24.68
N THR A 281 0.75 33.60 23.75
CA THR A 281 -0.66 33.22 23.94
C THR A 281 -1.14 32.33 22.79
N VAL A 282 -2.12 31.50 23.08
CA VAL A 282 -2.90 30.78 22.07
C VAL A 282 -4.38 31.03 22.31
N SER A 283 -5.12 31.38 21.26
CA SER A 283 -6.57 31.56 21.34
C SER A 283 -7.24 31.01 20.09
N SER A 284 -8.44 30.48 20.24
CA SER A 284 -9.28 30.07 19.10
C SER A 284 -10.19 31.24 18.69
N GLY A 285 -10.43 31.35 17.38
CA GLY A 285 -11.30 32.34 16.77
C GLY A 285 -11.99 31.79 15.51
N PRO A 286 -12.76 32.63 14.81
CA PRO A 286 -13.40 32.24 13.57
C PRO A 286 -12.39 31.82 12.47
N ASP A 287 -11.19 32.42 12.49
CA ASP A 287 -10.14 32.22 11.50
C ASP A 287 -9.18 31.05 11.88
N GLY A 288 -9.40 30.38 13.00
CA GLY A 288 -8.56 29.25 13.44
C GLY A 288 -7.96 29.43 14.83
N LEU A 289 -6.80 28.79 15.08
CA LEU A 289 -5.98 29.00 16.29
C LEU A 289 -4.95 30.11 16.02
N ARG A 290 -5.00 31.14 16.79
CA ARG A 290 -4.04 32.25 16.76
C ARG A 290 -2.99 32.08 17.86
N GLY A 291 -1.74 31.89 17.46
CA GLY A 291 -0.59 31.99 18.35
C GLY A 291 0.09 33.34 18.22
N ALA A 292 0.46 33.97 19.33
CA ALA A 292 1.12 35.29 19.33
C ALA A 292 2.25 35.37 20.35
N GLY A 293 3.44 35.80 19.87
CA GLY A 293 4.59 36.12 20.70
C GLY A 293 5.18 34.92 21.43
N ALA A 294 5.24 33.77 20.82
CA ALA A 294 5.84 32.56 21.40
C ALA A 294 7.33 32.44 21.07
N ASP A 295 8.08 31.74 21.93
CA ASP A 295 9.46 31.32 21.64
C ASP A 295 9.44 29.93 20.92
N THR A 296 8.59 29.04 21.41
CA THR A 296 8.33 27.75 20.77
C THR A 296 6.84 27.40 20.83
N VAL A 297 6.39 26.62 19.85
CA VAL A 297 5.01 26.10 19.79
C VAL A 297 5.04 24.63 19.41
N THR A 298 4.26 23.81 20.13
CA THR A 298 4.01 22.44 19.74
C THR A 298 2.56 22.29 19.30
N LEU A 299 2.35 21.93 18.03
CA LEU A 299 1.04 21.59 17.49
C LEU A 299 0.89 20.07 17.51
N LEU A 300 -0.25 19.61 17.98
CA LEU A 300 -0.61 18.20 18.09
C LEU A 300 -1.84 17.93 17.22
N VAL A 301 -1.75 16.97 16.28
CA VAL A 301 -2.88 16.51 15.48
C VAL A 301 -3.15 15.05 15.77
N ALA A 302 -4.39 14.70 16.07
CA ALA A 302 -4.82 13.32 16.15
C ALA A 302 -6.14 13.14 15.40
N ALA A 303 -6.34 11.96 14.83
CA ALA A 303 -7.55 11.61 14.10
C ALA A 303 -8.01 10.19 14.47
N ALA A 304 -9.30 9.93 14.26
CA ALA A 304 -9.91 8.60 14.30
C ALA A 304 -11.18 8.59 13.45
N THR A 305 -11.57 7.40 12.97
CA THR A 305 -12.77 7.21 12.16
C THR A 305 -13.75 6.24 12.82
N THR A 306 -14.97 6.19 12.29
CA THR A 306 -15.97 5.19 12.70
C THR A 306 -15.72 3.80 12.11
N TYR A 307 -14.62 3.58 11.41
CA TYR A 307 -14.22 2.26 10.91
C TYR A 307 -13.99 1.28 12.07
N ARG A 308 -13.22 1.71 13.08
CA ARG A 308 -12.94 0.93 14.30
C ARG A 308 -13.72 1.39 15.53
N GLU A 309 -13.97 2.69 15.62
CA GLU A 309 -14.36 3.33 16.87
C GLU A 309 -15.81 3.81 16.81
N ALA A 310 -16.65 3.32 17.73
CA ALA A 310 -18.03 3.79 17.82
C ALA A 310 -18.10 5.31 18.15
N ASP A 311 -17.15 5.80 18.96
CA ASP A 311 -16.97 7.22 19.30
C ASP A 311 -15.54 7.69 18.98
N PRO A 312 -15.26 8.07 17.72
CA PRO A 312 -13.95 8.56 17.32
C PRO A 312 -13.54 9.85 18.04
N GLU A 313 -14.50 10.69 18.49
CA GLU A 313 -14.19 11.91 19.21
C GLU A 313 -13.60 11.62 20.60
N ALA A 314 -14.12 10.65 21.32
CA ALA A 314 -13.58 10.23 22.62
C ALA A 314 -12.14 9.71 22.48
N ILE A 315 -11.85 8.94 21.43
CA ILE A 315 -10.50 8.43 21.14
C ILE A 315 -9.53 9.57 20.84
N VAL A 316 -9.90 10.47 19.95
CA VAL A 316 -9.07 11.64 19.58
C VAL A 316 -8.80 12.52 20.80
N ARG A 317 -9.82 12.78 21.63
CA ARG A 317 -9.68 13.53 22.87
C ARG A 317 -8.67 12.87 23.83
N LYS A 318 -8.72 11.54 23.96
CA LYS A 318 -7.77 10.77 24.77
C LYS A 318 -6.33 10.88 24.23
N ARG A 319 -6.14 10.69 22.91
CA ARG A 319 -4.83 10.81 22.23
C ARG A 319 -4.21 12.19 22.45
N ILE A 320 -4.94 13.25 22.09
CA ILE A 320 -4.50 14.65 22.28
C ILE A 320 -4.24 14.97 23.75
N GLY A 321 -5.12 14.54 24.66
CA GLY A 321 -4.95 14.78 26.09
C GLY A 321 -3.72 14.10 26.67
N ARG A 322 -3.35 12.92 26.19
CA ARG A 322 -2.11 12.23 26.57
C ARG A 322 -0.87 12.95 26.01
N ALA A 323 -0.86 13.26 24.72
CA ALA A 323 0.26 13.92 24.07
C ALA A 323 0.51 15.32 24.67
N ALA A 324 -0.55 16.10 24.94
CA ALA A 324 -0.44 17.44 25.52
C ALA A 324 0.09 17.50 26.96
N ARG A 325 0.03 16.41 27.71
CA ARG A 325 0.64 16.29 29.05
C ARG A 325 2.12 15.87 29.00
N THR A 326 2.60 15.50 27.85
CA THR A 326 3.97 15.02 27.63
C THR A 326 4.80 16.19 27.07
N ARG A 327 5.95 16.47 27.66
CA ARG A 327 6.86 17.49 27.15
C ARG A 327 7.38 17.08 25.77
N PHE A 328 7.71 18.08 24.95
CA PHE A 328 8.18 17.85 23.57
C PHE A 328 9.38 16.90 23.48
N ASP A 329 10.40 17.11 24.32
CA ASP A 329 11.58 16.23 24.38
C ASP A 329 11.22 14.74 24.61
N ARG A 330 10.23 14.48 25.46
CA ARG A 330 9.74 13.12 25.74
C ARG A 330 8.86 12.56 24.61
N LEU A 331 8.08 13.43 23.95
CA LEU A 331 7.32 13.04 22.75
C LEU A 331 8.26 12.58 21.64
N TYR A 332 9.32 13.39 21.41
CA TYR A 332 10.33 13.10 20.41
C TYR A 332 11.14 11.83 20.74
N ASP A 333 11.62 11.71 21.99
CA ASP A 333 12.38 10.54 22.44
C ASP A 333 11.56 9.23 22.27
N ALA A 334 10.28 9.23 22.65
CA ALA A 334 9.41 8.07 22.48
C ALA A 334 9.18 7.73 20.99
N HIS A 335 8.98 8.75 20.14
CA HIS A 335 8.85 8.59 18.70
C HIS A 335 10.12 7.99 18.09
N TRP A 336 11.27 8.61 18.38
CA TRP A 336 12.55 8.18 17.84
C TRP A 336 12.87 6.74 18.22
N ARG A 337 12.76 6.37 19.51
CA ARG A 337 13.07 5.01 19.99
C ARG A 337 12.19 3.96 19.31
N ASP A 338 10.89 4.22 19.17
CA ASP A 338 9.97 3.30 18.51
C ASP A 338 10.34 3.09 17.04
N HIS A 339 10.53 4.18 16.30
CA HIS A 339 10.90 4.09 14.88
C HIS A 339 12.28 3.43 14.69
N PHE A 340 13.27 3.86 15.47
CA PHE A 340 14.64 3.39 15.36
C PHE A 340 14.78 1.90 15.70
N ALA A 341 13.96 1.38 16.60
CA ALA A 341 13.94 -0.05 16.92
C ALA A 341 13.65 -0.94 15.69
N LEU A 342 12.84 -0.45 14.75
CA LEU A 342 12.57 -1.11 13.46
C LEU A 342 13.61 -0.73 12.40
N TYR A 343 13.92 0.56 12.29
CA TYR A 343 14.75 1.08 11.20
C TYR A 343 16.20 0.56 11.27
N ARG A 344 16.82 0.50 12.45
CA ARG A 344 18.22 0.09 12.65
C ARG A 344 18.54 -1.38 12.33
N ARG A 345 17.52 -2.23 12.19
CA ARG A 345 17.70 -3.69 12.01
C ARG A 345 18.41 -4.05 10.70
N VAL A 346 18.32 -3.22 9.69
CA VAL A 346 18.96 -3.44 8.38
C VAL A 346 19.49 -2.11 7.84
N ARG A 347 20.74 -2.13 7.39
CA ARG A 347 21.39 -1.03 6.68
C ARG A 347 22.07 -1.59 5.42
N LEU A 348 21.84 -0.94 4.28
CA LEU A 348 22.60 -1.19 3.06
C LEU A 348 23.70 -0.14 2.97
N ASP A 349 24.95 -0.58 2.78
CA ASP A 349 26.12 0.25 2.53
C ASP A 349 26.79 -0.25 1.24
N LEU A 350 26.92 0.62 0.27
CA LEU A 350 27.54 0.35 -1.04
C LEU A 350 28.92 1.01 -1.18
N GLY A 351 29.52 1.45 -0.07
CA GLY A 351 30.92 1.90 -0.02
C GLY A 351 31.16 3.33 -0.52
N SER A 352 30.12 4.15 -0.65
CA SER A 352 30.25 5.56 -1.03
C SER A 352 29.84 6.49 0.08
N ALA A 353 30.46 7.68 0.15
CA ALA A 353 30.03 8.74 1.05
C ALA A 353 28.74 9.41 0.51
N PRO A 354 27.84 9.88 1.40
CA PRO A 354 26.70 10.69 0.99
C PRO A 354 27.14 11.91 0.18
N ALA A 355 26.49 12.16 -0.96
CA ALA A 355 26.76 13.34 -1.75
C ALA A 355 26.23 14.61 -1.04
N ASP A 356 27.04 15.64 -0.99
CA ASP A 356 26.65 16.98 -0.48
C ASP A 356 25.83 17.75 -1.54
N ARG A 357 24.72 17.14 -1.99
CA ARG A 357 23.80 17.72 -2.97
C ARG A 357 22.34 17.36 -2.62
N PRO A 358 21.37 18.24 -2.92
CA PRO A 358 19.95 17.92 -2.78
C PRO A 358 19.55 16.67 -3.56
N THR A 359 18.60 15.91 -3.04
CA THR A 359 18.18 14.61 -3.59
C THR A 359 17.65 14.73 -5.02
N ASP A 360 16.90 15.78 -5.34
CA ASP A 360 16.40 16.04 -6.70
C ASP A 360 17.53 16.38 -7.69
N ALA A 361 18.57 17.09 -7.23
CA ALA A 361 19.76 17.36 -8.04
C ALA A 361 20.54 16.06 -8.32
N ARG A 362 20.67 15.14 -7.33
CA ARG A 362 21.25 13.81 -7.51
C ARG A 362 20.47 12.99 -8.53
N LEU A 363 19.14 12.92 -8.40
CA LEU A 363 18.26 12.23 -9.36
C LEU A 363 18.34 12.82 -10.77
N LYS A 364 18.52 14.15 -10.90
CA LYS A 364 18.69 14.81 -12.19
C LYS A 364 20.04 14.43 -12.82
N ALA A 365 21.09 14.37 -12.02
CA ALA A 365 22.43 13.96 -12.49
C ALA A 365 22.44 12.54 -13.04
N LEU A 366 21.80 11.57 -12.37
CA LEU A 366 21.67 10.19 -12.86
C LEU A 366 20.98 10.05 -14.23
N ARG A 367 20.14 11.01 -14.61
CA ARG A 367 19.49 11.00 -15.95
C ARG A 367 20.38 11.54 -17.06
N ALA A 368 21.41 12.30 -16.71
CA ALA A 368 22.30 13.00 -17.63
C ALA A 368 23.67 12.33 -17.75
N GLU A 369 24.10 11.55 -16.76
CA GLU A 369 25.42 10.97 -16.59
C GLU A 369 25.34 9.44 -16.40
N ASP A 370 26.47 8.75 -16.27
CA ASP A 370 26.49 7.30 -16.01
C ASP A 370 25.85 7.00 -14.63
N PRO A 371 24.85 6.11 -14.54
CA PRO A 371 24.22 5.73 -13.26
C PRO A 371 25.17 5.15 -12.20
N LYS A 372 26.39 4.76 -12.58
CA LYS A 372 27.38 4.16 -11.67
C LYS A 372 28.00 5.14 -10.68
N ASP A 373 27.79 6.44 -10.84
CA ASP A 373 28.50 7.46 -10.08
C ASP A 373 27.89 7.81 -8.73
N ASP A 374 26.73 7.26 -8.38
CA ASP A 374 26.06 7.53 -7.09
C ASP A 374 25.47 6.26 -6.42
N PRO A 375 26.31 5.32 -5.93
CA PRO A 375 25.84 4.12 -5.24
C PRO A 375 25.07 4.42 -3.94
N ASP A 376 25.40 5.53 -3.25
CA ASP A 376 24.70 5.94 -2.03
C ASP A 376 23.22 6.29 -2.31
N LEU A 377 22.90 6.79 -3.50
CA LEU A 377 21.51 7.04 -3.87
C LEU A 377 20.70 5.74 -3.99
N ALA A 378 21.31 4.64 -4.42
CA ALA A 378 20.68 3.32 -4.42
C ALA A 378 20.47 2.79 -2.99
N ALA A 379 21.47 3.00 -2.09
CA ALA A 379 21.34 2.68 -0.68
C ALA A 379 20.25 3.55 0.01
N LEU A 380 20.17 4.84 -0.34
CA LEU A 380 19.10 5.74 0.10
C LEU A 380 17.74 5.25 -0.37
N ALA A 381 17.58 4.84 -1.62
CA ALA A 381 16.32 4.31 -2.16
C ALA A 381 15.86 3.05 -1.41
N PHE A 382 16.78 2.12 -1.10
CA PHE A 382 16.50 0.94 -0.28
C PHE A 382 16.01 1.33 1.12
N GLN A 383 16.72 2.22 1.79
CA GLN A 383 16.35 2.67 3.14
C GLN A 383 15.06 3.48 3.14
N TYR A 384 14.79 4.24 2.07
CA TYR A 384 13.53 4.96 1.89
C TYR A 384 12.34 4.01 1.71
N GLY A 385 12.50 2.92 0.94
CA GLY A 385 11.48 1.87 0.83
C GLY A 385 11.15 1.24 2.18
N ARG A 386 12.17 0.94 3.01
CA ARG A 386 11.95 0.46 4.39
C ARG A 386 11.24 1.49 5.27
N TYR A 387 11.65 2.76 5.16
CA TYR A 387 10.99 3.87 5.85
C TYR A 387 9.50 3.95 5.50
N LEU A 388 9.16 3.91 4.19
CA LEU A 388 7.77 4.00 3.73
C LEU A 388 6.92 2.86 4.28
N LEU A 389 7.45 1.63 4.34
CA LEU A 389 6.73 0.50 4.92
C LEU A 389 6.50 0.69 6.43
N ILE A 390 7.52 1.13 7.19
CA ILE A 390 7.39 1.42 8.63
C ILE A 390 6.37 2.56 8.87
N ALA A 391 6.37 3.59 8.01
CA ALA A 391 5.50 4.74 8.15
C ALA A 391 4.04 4.45 7.77
N SER A 392 3.79 3.48 6.87
CA SER A 392 2.45 3.19 6.33
C SER A 392 1.80 1.92 6.89
N SER A 393 2.55 1.05 7.58
CA SER A 393 2.04 -0.23 8.05
C SER A 393 2.70 -0.64 9.36
N ARG A 394 1.94 -0.66 10.43
CA ARG A 394 2.39 -1.02 11.78
C ARG A 394 1.50 -2.15 12.31
N ARG A 395 2.04 -2.95 13.25
CA ARG A 395 1.31 -4.08 13.84
C ARG A 395 -0.14 -3.75 14.22
N GLU A 396 -0.39 -2.57 14.79
CA GLU A 396 -1.69 -2.12 15.27
C GLU A 396 -2.51 -1.36 14.22
N SER A 397 -1.99 -1.15 13.00
CA SER A 397 -2.76 -0.56 11.89
C SER A 397 -4.04 -1.36 11.64
N ALA A 398 -5.15 -0.66 11.35
CA ALA A 398 -6.43 -1.29 11.02
C ALA A 398 -6.36 -2.02 9.70
N LEU A 399 -5.69 -1.37 8.76
CA LEU A 399 -5.63 -1.72 7.36
C LEU A 399 -4.16 -1.77 6.91
N PRO A 400 -3.85 -2.51 5.85
CA PRO A 400 -2.55 -2.42 5.22
C PRO A 400 -2.39 -1.12 4.42
N ALA A 401 -1.16 -0.84 4.00
CA ALA A 401 -0.88 0.16 2.99
C ALA A 401 -1.66 -0.16 1.70
N ASN A 402 -2.46 0.80 1.23
CA ASN A 402 -3.21 0.70 -0.02
C ASN A 402 -2.35 1.11 -1.23
N LEU A 403 -2.93 1.31 -2.43
CA LEU A 403 -2.21 1.77 -3.63
C LEU A 403 -1.41 3.05 -3.43
N GLN A 404 -1.81 3.89 -2.47
CA GLN A 404 -1.16 5.15 -2.13
C GLN A 404 -0.33 5.06 -0.83
N GLY A 405 -0.10 3.87 -0.29
CA GLY A 405 0.40 3.72 1.08
C GLY A 405 -0.66 4.15 2.09
N ILE A 406 -0.42 5.27 2.78
CA ILE A 406 -1.44 5.97 3.57
C ILE A 406 -1.58 7.46 3.14
N TRP A 407 -0.96 7.87 2.03
CA TRP A 407 -0.92 9.26 1.58
C TRP A 407 -1.74 9.43 0.31
N ALA A 408 -2.73 10.32 0.35
CA ALA A 408 -3.56 10.69 -0.81
C ALA A 408 -3.97 12.15 -0.71
N GLU A 409 -3.81 12.90 -1.81
CA GLU A 409 -4.15 14.33 -1.85
C GLU A 409 -5.62 14.58 -2.18
N SER A 410 -6.27 13.62 -2.86
CA SER A 410 -7.54 13.84 -3.54
C SER A 410 -8.76 13.35 -2.76
N LEU A 411 -9.94 13.84 -3.13
CA LEU A 411 -11.25 13.29 -2.73
C LEU A 411 -11.61 12.05 -3.55
N GLN A 412 -11.22 12.03 -4.82
CA GLN A 412 -11.22 10.86 -5.68
C GLN A 412 -9.77 10.45 -5.90
N THR A 413 -9.30 9.51 -5.10
CA THR A 413 -7.93 9.00 -5.20
C THR A 413 -7.76 8.17 -6.48
N PRO A 414 -6.61 8.24 -7.16
CA PRO A 414 -6.31 7.40 -8.33
C PRO A 414 -6.61 5.93 -8.04
N TRP A 415 -7.35 5.27 -8.95
CA TRP A 415 -7.85 3.89 -8.76
C TRP A 415 -8.52 3.66 -7.40
N ASN A 416 -9.27 4.67 -6.90
CA ASN A 416 -9.93 4.69 -5.59
C ASN A 416 -8.95 4.56 -4.39
N GLY A 417 -7.64 4.45 -4.59
CA GLY A 417 -6.67 4.08 -3.56
C GLY A 417 -6.97 2.71 -2.97
N ASP A 418 -7.58 1.81 -3.75
CA ASP A 418 -8.00 0.49 -3.28
C ASP A 418 -6.84 -0.52 -3.24
N TYR A 419 -7.13 -1.80 -3.06
CA TYR A 419 -6.15 -2.88 -2.95
C TYR A 419 -6.14 -3.67 -4.25
N HIS A 420 -5.02 -3.65 -4.98
CA HIS A 420 -4.84 -4.40 -6.21
C HIS A 420 -4.01 -5.65 -5.97
N HIS A 421 -4.64 -6.82 -6.24
CA HIS A 421 -4.09 -8.15 -5.94
C HIS A 421 -3.42 -8.84 -7.13
N ASN A 422 -3.16 -8.10 -8.21
CA ASN A 422 -2.48 -8.65 -9.38
C ASN A 422 -0.99 -8.25 -9.47
N ILE A 423 -0.48 -7.47 -8.50
CA ILE A 423 0.93 -7.13 -8.27
C ILE A 423 1.14 -6.14 -7.11
N ASN A 424 0.30 -5.08 -7.00
CA ASN A 424 0.63 -3.89 -6.22
C ASN A 424 0.74 -4.20 -4.72
N ASP A 425 -0.28 -4.83 -4.13
CA ASP A 425 -0.28 -5.16 -2.69
C ASP A 425 0.85 -6.13 -2.36
N GLN A 426 1.05 -7.13 -3.21
CA GLN A 426 2.11 -8.10 -3.02
C GLN A 426 3.47 -7.41 -3.01
N MET A 427 3.74 -6.55 -4.01
CA MET A 427 5.01 -5.84 -4.12
C MET A 427 5.24 -4.87 -2.96
N ASN A 428 4.20 -4.20 -2.46
CA ASN A 428 4.31 -3.34 -1.28
C ASN A 428 4.88 -4.08 -0.07
N TYR A 429 4.58 -5.37 0.07
CA TYR A 429 4.96 -6.18 1.23
C TYR A 429 6.11 -7.18 0.99
N TRP A 430 6.63 -7.30 -0.24
CA TRP A 430 7.80 -8.15 -0.50
C TRP A 430 9.01 -7.86 0.39
N PRO A 431 9.32 -6.59 0.75
CA PRO A 431 10.46 -6.32 1.62
C PRO A 431 10.23 -6.68 3.10
N ALA A 432 9.00 -7.00 3.53
CA ALA A 432 8.70 -7.20 4.95
C ALA A 432 9.56 -8.30 5.60
N GLY A 433 9.65 -9.47 4.97
CA GLY A 433 10.51 -10.57 5.43
C GLY A 433 12.00 -10.26 5.27
N PRO A 434 12.51 -10.08 4.04
CA PRO A 434 13.95 -9.87 3.76
C PRO A 434 14.56 -8.65 4.47
N ALA A 435 13.77 -7.59 4.68
CA ALA A 435 14.25 -6.38 5.33
C ALA A 435 13.95 -6.32 6.84
N ASN A 436 13.65 -7.48 7.47
CA ASN A 436 13.42 -7.63 8.91
C ASN A 436 12.34 -6.68 9.47
N LEU A 437 11.16 -6.67 8.82
CA LEU A 437 9.99 -5.85 9.16
C LEU A 437 8.72 -6.72 9.23
N ALA A 438 8.82 -7.92 9.80
CA ALA A 438 7.71 -8.88 9.86
C ALA A 438 6.46 -8.29 10.56
N GLU A 439 6.63 -7.42 11.56
CA GLU A 439 5.53 -6.75 12.25
C GLU A 439 4.76 -5.79 11.33
N CYS A 440 5.43 -5.20 10.34
CA CYS A 440 4.80 -4.34 9.34
C CYS A 440 3.98 -5.15 8.31
N HIS A 441 4.18 -6.46 8.23
CA HIS A 441 3.41 -7.37 7.38
C HIS A 441 2.03 -7.73 7.96
N GLU A 442 1.92 -7.76 9.28
CA GLU A 442 0.72 -8.25 9.97
C GLU A 442 -0.60 -7.58 9.57
N PRO A 443 -0.69 -6.26 9.31
CA PRO A 443 -1.93 -5.66 8.82
C PRO A 443 -2.41 -6.27 7.50
N PHE A 444 -1.49 -6.57 6.58
CA PHE A 444 -1.82 -7.19 5.32
C PHE A 444 -2.29 -8.64 5.49
N LEU A 445 -1.64 -9.40 6.37
CA LEU A 445 -2.05 -10.78 6.68
C LEU A 445 -3.46 -10.83 7.28
N ARG A 446 -3.79 -9.88 8.18
CA ARG A 446 -5.15 -9.74 8.74
C ARG A 446 -6.17 -9.31 7.69
N PHE A 447 -5.79 -8.43 6.77
CA PHE A 447 -6.63 -8.03 5.65
C PHE A 447 -6.95 -9.22 4.74
N ILE A 448 -5.95 -10.03 4.37
CA ILE A 448 -6.15 -11.27 3.61
C ILE A 448 -7.15 -12.19 4.33
N ALA A 449 -6.98 -12.41 5.62
CA ALA A 449 -7.89 -13.23 6.41
C ALA A 449 -9.33 -12.67 6.42
N SER A 450 -9.49 -11.33 6.44
CA SER A 450 -10.81 -10.68 6.42
C SER A 450 -11.56 -10.85 5.09
N LEU A 451 -10.87 -11.16 4.00
CA LEU A 451 -11.46 -11.42 2.68
C LEU A 451 -12.05 -12.84 2.57
N THR A 452 -11.78 -13.74 3.51
CA THR A 452 -12.23 -15.13 3.42
C THR A 452 -13.76 -15.28 3.50
N GLU A 453 -14.43 -14.53 4.38
CA GLU A 453 -15.89 -14.58 4.53
C GLU A 453 -16.62 -14.03 3.29
N PRO A 454 -16.38 -12.79 2.83
CA PRO A 454 -16.99 -12.29 1.59
C PRO A 454 -16.55 -13.11 0.37
N GLY A 455 -15.29 -13.55 0.33
CA GLY A 455 -14.77 -14.38 -0.75
C GLY A 455 -15.40 -15.77 -0.83
N ALA A 456 -15.83 -16.34 0.29
CA ALA A 456 -16.60 -17.59 0.27
C ALA A 456 -18.00 -17.41 -0.34
N LYS A 457 -18.62 -16.27 -0.10
CA LYS A 457 -19.88 -15.91 -0.79
C LYS A 457 -19.66 -15.76 -2.29
N THR A 458 -18.62 -15.03 -2.71
CA THR A 458 -18.26 -14.86 -4.13
C THR A 458 -17.95 -16.21 -4.80
N ALA A 459 -17.18 -17.09 -4.14
CA ALA A 459 -16.90 -18.44 -4.64
C ALA A 459 -18.18 -19.24 -4.91
N LYS A 460 -19.15 -19.18 -3.99
CA LYS A 460 -20.43 -19.88 -4.11
C LYS A 460 -21.33 -19.25 -5.19
N VAL A 461 -21.44 -17.91 -5.23
CA VAL A 461 -22.37 -17.21 -6.13
C VAL A 461 -21.87 -17.24 -7.57
N HIS A 462 -20.61 -16.90 -7.82
CA HIS A 462 -20.04 -16.84 -9.17
C HIS A 462 -19.69 -18.19 -9.75
N TYR A 463 -19.22 -19.15 -8.91
CA TYR A 463 -18.61 -20.40 -9.39
C TYR A 463 -19.29 -21.66 -8.88
N GLY A 464 -20.09 -21.58 -7.81
CA GLY A 464 -20.66 -22.76 -7.15
C GLY A 464 -19.63 -23.58 -6.39
N CYS A 465 -18.47 -23.01 -6.08
CA CYS A 465 -17.33 -23.64 -5.42
C CYS A 465 -17.38 -23.46 -3.90
N GLY A 466 -16.73 -24.36 -3.17
CA GLY A 466 -16.35 -24.16 -1.76
C GLY A 466 -15.13 -23.27 -1.61
N GLY A 467 -14.64 -23.14 -0.37
CA GLY A 467 -13.49 -22.27 -0.09
C GLY A 467 -13.79 -20.78 -0.28
N TRP A 468 -12.79 -19.99 -0.72
CA TRP A 468 -12.94 -18.55 -0.94
C TRP A 468 -12.12 -18.08 -2.14
N VAL A 469 -12.58 -16.99 -2.78
CA VAL A 469 -11.92 -16.34 -3.91
C VAL A 469 -11.99 -14.83 -3.74
N VAL A 470 -10.97 -14.15 -4.24
CA VAL A 470 -10.95 -12.71 -4.49
C VAL A 470 -10.32 -12.50 -5.87
N HIS A 471 -10.69 -11.42 -6.52
CA HIS A 471 -10.17 -11.08 -7.84
C HIS A 471 -9.18 -9.91 -7.76
N THR A 472 -8.95 -9.21 -8.86
CA THR A 472 -7.91 -8.19 -8.99
C THR A 472 -7.95 -7.11 -7.92
N ILE A 473 -9.15 -6.75 -7.45
CA ILE A 473 -9.34 -5.60 -6.56
C ILE A 473 -10.17 -5.93 -5.33
N SER A 474 -9.87 -5.22 -4.24
CA SER A 474 -10.67 -5.17 -3.00
C SER A 474 -10.72 -3.76 -2.44
N ASN A 475 -11.60 -3.57 -1.47
CA ASN A 475 -11.72 -2.35 -0.67
C ASN A 475 -11.96 -2.69 0.82
N VAL A 476 -12.10 -1.68 1.64
CA VAL A 476 -12.33 -1.84 3.10
C VAL A 476 -13.71 -2.41 3.44
N TRP A 477 -14.62 -2.49 2.46
CA TRP A 477 -15.98 -3.00 2.62
C TRP A 477 -16.11 -4.49 2.29
N GLY A 478 -14.99 -5.17 1.94
CA GLY A 478 -14.98 -6.60 1.65
C GLY A 478 -15.41 -6.94 0.23
N PHE A 479 -15.08 -6.10 -0.75
CA PHE A 479 -15.32 -6.40 -2.17
C PHE A 479 -14.38 -7.53 -2.62
N THR A 480 -14.94 -8.61 -3.19
CA THR A 480 -14.20 -9.80 -3.66
C THR A 480 -14.61 -10.28 -5.05
N SER A 481 -15.69 -9.72 -5.60
CA SER A 481 -16.20 -10.04 -6.95
C SER A 481 -15.20 -9.67 -8.05
N PRO A 482 -15.31 -10.21 -9.27
CA PRO A 482 -14.62 -9.65 -10.44
C PRO A 482 -14.95 -8.16 -10.60
N GLY A 483 -13.99 -7.36 -11.13
CA GLY A 483 -14.23 -5.96 -11.42
C GLY A 483 -15.23 -5.75 -12.56
N GLU A 484 -15.62 -4.48 -12.82
CA GLU A 484 -16.56 -4.10 -13.88
C GLU A 484 -16.13 -4.56 -15.29
N HIS A 485 -14.81 -4.74 -15.50
CA HIS A 485 -14.23 -5.19 -16.77
C HIS A 485 -13.42 -6.47 -16.58
N PRO A 486 -13.86 -7.62 -17.09
CA PRO A 486 -13.14 -8.89 -17.01
C PRO A 486 -11.73 -8.87 -17.59
N SER A 487 -11.40 -7.96 -18.52
CA SER A 487 -10.05 -7.85 -19.09
C SER A 487 -8.95 -7.59 -18.04
N TRP A 488 -9.29 -6.94 -16.94
CA TRP A 488 -8.40 -6.73 -15.80
C TRP A 488 -8.99 -7.29 -14.50
N GLY A 489 -10.31 -7.36 -14.38
CA GLY A 489 -11.00 -7.74 -13.16
C GLY A 489 -11.17 -9.24 -12.93
N GLN A 490 -11.10 -10.07 -13.98
CA GLN A 490 -11.30 -11.52 -13.93
C GLN A 490 -10.00 -12.25 -13.62
N PHE A 491 -9.55 -12.21 -12.37
CA PHE A 491 -8.30 -12.84 -11.94
C PHE A 491 -8.51 -13.68 -10.67
N PRO A 492 -9.07 -14.89 -10.77
CA PRO A 492 -9.33 -15.74 -9.62
C PRO A 492 -8.06 -16.17 -8.87
N ALA A 493 -6.90 -16.23 -9.54
CA ALA A 493 -5.63 -16.58 -8.93
C ALA A 493 -5.12 -15.55 -7.88
N ALA A 494 -5.76 -14.40 -7.75
CA ALA A 494 -5.43 -13.42 -6.73
C ALA A 494 -5.49 -14.01 -5.30
N ALA A 495 -6.55 -14.77 -4.97
CA ALA A 495 -6.66 -15.43 -3.66
C ALA A 495 -5.46 -16.36 -3.36
N ALA A 496 -5.03 -17.10 -4.38
CA ALA A 496 -3.87 -17.99 -4.27
C ALA A 496 -2.56 -17.22 -4.10
N TRP A 497 -2.39 -16.10 -4.81
CA TRP A 497 -1.19 -15.26 -4.67
C TRP A 497 -1.11 -14.59 -3.30
N LEU A 498 -2.22 -14.10 -2.78
CA LEU A 498 -2.28 -13.56 -1.42
C LEU A 498 -1.86 -14.58 -0.36
N CYS A 499 -2.18 -15.85 -0.56
CA CYS A 499 -1.77 -16.93 0.35
C CYS A 499 -0.24 -17.13 0.40
N GLN A 500 0.52 -16.73 -0.63
CA GLN A 500 1.98 -16.75 -0.59
C GLN A 500 2.51 -15.90 0.57
N HIS A 501 1.91 -14.74 0.84
CA HIS A 501 2.31 -13.87 1.96
C HIS A 501 2.12 -14.53 3.33
N LEU A 502 1.09 -15.36 3.48
CA LEU A 502 0.84 -16.12 4.71
C LEU A 502 1.93 -17.17 4.93
N TRP A 503 2.30 -17.88 3.87
CA TRP A 503 3.38 -18.87 3.91
C TRP A 503 4.74 -18.22 4.14
N GLU A 504 5.07 -17.15 3.43
CA GLU A 504 6.35 -16.44 3.57
C GLU A 504 6.53 -15.86 4.96
N HIS A 505 5.47 -15.30 5.56
CA HIS A 505 5.56 -14.81 6.93
C HIS A 505 5.96 -15.94 7.89
N TYR A 506 5.37 -17.12 7.75
CA TYR A 506 5.82 -18.29 8.51
C TYR A 506 7.26 -18.68 8.18
N ALA A 507 7.64 -18.72 6.92
CA ALA A 507 8.97 -19.13 6.50
C ALA A 507 10.08 -18.21 7.06
N PHE A 508 9.81 -16.90 7.19
CA PHE A 508 10.75 -15.94 7.79
C PHE A 508 10.73 -15.93 9.30
N THR A 509 9.60 -16.22 9.95
CA THR A 509 9.47 -16.11 11.42
C THR A 509 9.62 -17.44 12.15
N GLY A 510 9.31 -18.56 11.48
CA GLY A 510 9.25 -19.88 12.09
C GLY A 510 8.07 -20.07 13.07
N ASP A 511 7.10 -19.13 13.11
CA ASP A 511 5.97 -19.16 14.04
C ASP A 511 4.95 -20.23 13.65
N ARG A 512 5.06 -21.40 14.29
CA ARG A 512 4.13 -22.54 14.06
C ARG A 512 2.71 -22.25 14.58
N ASP A 513 2.59 -21.44 15.62
CA ASP A 513 1.29 -21.08 16.17
C ASP A 513 0.51 -20.19 15.20
N TYR A 514 1.21 -19.22 14.59
CA TYR A 514 0.68 -18.43 13.49
C TYR A 514 0.30 -19.32 12.30
N LEU A 515 1.20 -20.24 11.88
CA LEU A 515 0.90 -21.17 10.78
C LEU A 515 -0.38 -21.96 11.05
N ALA A 516 -0.53 -22.53 12.25
CA ALA A 516 -1.66 -23.38 12.60
C ALA A 516 -2.99 -22.61 12.68
N ARG A 517 -2.97 -21.41 13.32
CA ARG A 517 -4.19 -20.70 13.68
C ARG A 517 -4.63 -19.65 12.68
N ALA A 518 -3.70 -19.05 11.95
CA ALA A 518 -3.97 -17.94 11.05
C ALA A 518 -3.73 -18.31 9.58
N ALA A 519 -2.56 -18.82 9.22
CA ALA A 519 -2.18 -19.01 7.83
C ALA A 519 -2.86 -20.25 7.18
N TYR A 520 -2.71 -21.42 7.80
CA TYR A 520 -3.17 -22.68 7.21
C TYR A 520 -4.68 -22.71 6.91
N PRO A 521 -5.59 -22.27 7.80
CA PRO A 521 -7.02 -22.24 7.49
C PRO A 521 -7.36 -21.39 6.27
N VAL A 522 -6.71 -20.25 6.09
CA VAL A 522 -6.90 -19.35 4.95
C VAL A 522 -6.37 -19.98 3.66
N MET A 523 -5.14 -20.52 3.70
CA MET A 523 -4.51 -21.22 2.58
C MET A 523 -5.33 -22.45 2.16
N LYS A 524 -5.80 -23.25 3.12
CA LYS A 524 -6.67 -24.42 2.88
C LYS A 524 -7.97 -24.03 2.19
N GLY A 525 -8.58 -22.92 2.61
CA GLY A 525 -9.80 -22.38 1.99
C GLY A 525 -9.59 -21.95 0.55
N ALA A 526 -8.51 -21.24 0.23
CA ALA A 526 -8.16 -20.89 -1.14
C ALA A 526 -7.86 -22.13 -1.99
N ALA A 527 -7.08 -23.07 -1.46
CA ALA A 527 -6.78 -24.32 -2.14
C ALA A 527 -8.06 -25.15 -2.43
N GLN A 528 -9.03 -25.18 -1.49
CA GLN A 528 -10.32 -25.82 -1.71
C GLN A 528 -11.09 -25.18 -2.86
N PHE A 529 -11.10 -23.85 -2.96
CA PHE A 529 -11.73 -23.16 -4.10
C PHE A 529 -11.16 -23.67 -5.44
N PHE A 530 -9.85 -23.74 -5.58
CA PHE A 530 -9.23 -24.22 -6.83
C PHE A 530 -9.42 -25.70 -7.10
N LEU A 531 -9.51 -26.54 -6.06
CA LEU A 531 -9.86 -27.94 -6.23
C LEU A 531 -11.27 -28.14 -6.82
N ASP A 532 -12.18 -27.18 -6.58
CA ASP A 532 -13.55 -27.21 -7.11
C ASP A 532 -13.68 -26.44 -8.43
N PHE A 533 -12.86 -25.38 -8.63
CA PHE A 533 -12.93 -24.49 -9.80
C PHE A 533 -12.20 -25.07 -11.03
N LEU A 534 -11.07 -25.76 -10.82
CA LEU A 534 -10.30 -26.35 -11.91
C LEU A 534 -11.15 -27.35 -12.71
N THR A 535 -10.98 -27.33 -14.01
CA THR A 535 -11.69 -28.21 -14.94
C THR A 535 -10.71 -28.80 -15.95
N GLU A 536 -10.97 -30.03 -16.43
CA GLU A 536 -10.11 -30.68 -17.41
C GLU A 536 -10.33 -30.08 -18.80
N ASP A 537 -9.27 -29.57 -19.44
CA ASP A 537 -9.29 -29.22 -20.86
C ASP A 537 -9.45 -30.53 -21.68
N PRO A 538 -10.51 -30.63 -22.52
CA PRO A 538 -10.79 -31.86 -23.24
C PRO A 538 -9.70 -32.26 -24.26
N VAL A 539 -8.86 -31.29 -24.69
CA VAL A 539 -7.79 -31.49 -25.67
C VAL A 539 -6.49 -31.91 -24.99
N THR A 540 -6.00 -31.10 -24.04
CA THR A 540 -4.67 -31.32 -23.44
C THR A 540 -4.70 -32.24 -22.21
N LYS A 541 -5.87 -32.46 -21.63
CA LYS A 541 -6.09 -33.22 -20.37
C LYS A 541 -5.50 -32.57 -19.12
N TYR A 542 -4.97 -31.34 -19.21
CA TYR A 542 -4.55 -30.58 -18.06
C TYR A 542 -5.76 -30.02 -17.28
N LEU A 543 -5.56 -29.78 -16.00
CA LEU A 543 -6.50 -29.03 -15.17
C LEU A 543 -6.25 -27.53 -15.35
N VAL A 544 -7.26 -26.79 -15.77
CA VAL A 544 -7.18 -25.39 -16.17
C VAL A 544 -8.11 -24.51 -15.35
N THR A 545 -7.69 -23.28 -15.04
CA THR A 545 -8.57 -22.19 -14.63
C THR A 545 -9.34 -21.69 -15.86
N ALA A 546 -10.66 -21.60 -15.77
CA ALA A 546 -11.52 -21.14 -16.87
C ALA A 546 -12.84 -20.56 -16.33
N PRO A 547 -13.13 -19.25 -16.56
CA PRO A 547 -12.28 -18.24 -17.20
C PRO A 547 -11.22 -17.64 -16.27
N SER A 548 -10.16 -17.07 -16.86
CA SER A 548 -9.16 -16.22 -16.22
C SER A 548 -8.58 -15.21 -17.21
N ASN A 549 -7.58 -14.41 -16.77
CA ASN A 549 -6.75 -13.59 -17.64
C ASN A 549 -5.27 -13.65 -17.19
N SER A 550 -4.36 -13.26 -18.07
CA SER A 550 -3.01 -12.88 -17.66
C SER A 550 -3.01 -11.38 -17.37
N PRO A 551 -2.92 -10.96 -16.12
CA PRO A 551 -3.00 -9.53 -15.79
C PRO A 551 -1.93 -8.70 -16.51
N GLU A 552 -2.25 -7.62 -17.12
CA GLU A 552 -3.55 -7.14 -17.66
C GLU A 552 -3.45 -7.14 -19.20
N ASN A 553 -2.79 -8.20 -19.73
CA ASN A 553 -2.36 -8.27 -21.11
C ASN A 553 -3.45 -8.85 -22.03
N ALA A 554 -3.33 -8.54 -23.31
CA ALA A 554 -4.14 -9.10 -24.39
C ALA A 554 -3.29 -10.00 -25.29
N PHE A 555 -3.93 -10.96 -25.93
CA PHE A 555 -3.33 -11.78 -26.98
C PHE A 555 -4.09 -11.63 -28.29
N ARG A 556 -3.44 -12.05 -29.38
CA ARG A 556 -4.03 -12.13 -30.70
C ARG A 556 -3.90 -13.55 -31.24
N THR A 557 -5.04 -14.14 -31.63
CA THR A 557 -5.06 -15.45 -32.27
C THR A 557 -4.54 -15.37 -33.71
N ALA A 558 -4.28 -16.54 -34.32
CA ALA A 558 -3.85 -16.62 -35.72
C ALA A 558 -4.89 -16.05 -36.70
N GLU A 559 -6.19 -16.09 -36.32
CA GLU A 559 -7.31 -15.54 -37.07
C GLU A 559 -7.48 -14.03 -36.84
N GLY A 560 -6.63 -13.39 -36.04
CA GLY A 560 -6.63 -11.96 -35.76
C GLY A 560 -7.57 -11.52 -34.63
N VAL A 561 -8.21 -12.44 -33.91
CA VAL A 561 -9.06 -12.11 -32.74
C VAL A 561 -8.18 -11.63 -31.60
N GLN A 562 -8.47 -10.44 -31.09
CA GLN A 562 -7.83 -9.93 -29.87
C GLN A 562 -8.71 -10.21 -28.66
N ALA A 563 -8.13 -10.82 -27.61
CA ALA A 563 -8.83 -11.13 -26.36
C ALA A 563 -7.91 -11.01 -25.14
N ASN A 564 -8.53 -10.88 -23.95
CA ASN A 564 -7.87 -10.90 -22.66
C ASN A 564 -8.29 -12.15 -21.86
N VAL A 565 -9.56 -12.57 -22.02
CA VAL A 565 -10.12 -13.72 -21.30
C VAL A 565 -9.59 -14.99 -21.93
N CYS A 566 -9.01 -15.83 -21.11
CA CYS A 566 -8.37 -17.09 -21.49
C CYS A 566 -8.64 -18.19 -20.47
N MET A 567 -7.97 -19.31 -20.65
CA MET A 567 -7.87 -20.39 -19.68
C MET A 567 -6.42 -20.67 -19.34
N ALA A 568 -6.16 -21.00 -18.09
CA ALA A 568 -4.84 -21.37 -17.57
C ALA A 568 -3.67 -20.51 -18.11
N PRO A 569 -3.72 -19.16 -17.99
CA PRO A 569 -2.52 -18.38 -18.27
C PRO A 569 -1.36 -18.91 -17.40
N THR A 570 -0.15 -18.76 -17.91
CA THR A 570 1.06 -19.29 -17.25
C THR A 570 1.18 -18.83 -15.80
N MET A 571 0.81 -17.59 -15.52
CA MET A 571 0.81 -17.03 -14.16
C MET A 571 -0.10 -17.82 -13.21
N ASP A 572 -1.34 -18.15 -13.62
CA ASP A 572 -2.24 -18.93 -12.78
C ASP A 572 -1.62 -20.29 -12.41
N CYS A 573 -1.05 -20.98 -13.40
CA CYS A 573 -0.44 -22.29 -13.21
C CYS A 573 0.73 -22.23 -12.21
N GLN A 574 1.58 -21.20 -12.33
CA GLN A 574 2.72 -20.97 -11.45
C GLN A 574 2.26 -20.66 -10.01
N ILE A 575 1.28 -19.77 -9.85
CA ILE A 575 0.71 -19.42 -8.55
C ILE A 575 0.06 -20.65 -7.88
N LEU A 576 -0.72 -21.41 -8.63
CA LEU A 576 -1.40 -22.59 -8.09
C LEU A 576 -0.43 -23.71 -7.71
N ARG A 577 0.65 -23.93 -8.48
CA ARG A 577 1.70 -24.86 -8.07
C ARG A 577 2.31 -24.44 -6.72
N GLY A 578 2.55 -23.13 -6.52
CA GLY A 578 2.98 -22.58 -5.24
C GLY A 578 1.97 -22.81 -4.12
N LEU A 579 0.70 -22.40 -4.31
CA LEU A 579 -0.35 -22.57 -3.31
C LEU A 579 -0.50 -24.03 -2.87
N PHE A 580 -0.56 -24.96 -3.82
CA PHE A 580 -0.76 -26.39 -3.51
C PHE A 580 0.44 -26.98 -2.78
N ARG A 581 1.67 -26.66 -3.21
CA ARG A 581 2.91 -27.06 -2.54
C ARG A 581 2.92 -26.56 -1.09
N ASP A 582 2.74 -25.27 -0.90
CA ASP A 582 2.89 -24.61 0.41
C ASP A 582 1.78 -25.02 1.38
N THR A 583 0.54 -25.19 0.88
CA THR A 583 -0.58 -25.69 1.69
C THR A 583 -0.39 -27.14 2.10
N ALA A 584 0.09 -28.02 1.18
CA ALA A 584 0.39 -29.41 1.48
C ALA A 584 1.54 -29.52 2.48
N GLU A 585 2.58 -28.69 2.35
CA GLU A 585 3.70 -28.65 3.29
C GLU A 585 3.26 -28.15 4.67
N ALA A 586 2.44 -27.12 4.73
CA ALA A 586 1.85 -26.64 5.99
C ALA A 586 1.05 -27.75 6.70
N ALA A 587 0.24 -28.50 5.96
CA ALA A 587 -0.50 -29.64 6.50
C ALA A 587 0.44 -30.72 7.10
N ARG A 588 1.54 -31.04 6.41
CA ARG A 588 2.55 -32.01 6.88
C ARG A 588 3.26 -31.51 8.13
N LEU A 589 3.69 -30.26 8.12
CA LEU A 589 4.36 -29.62 9.28
C LEU A 589 3.46 -29.61 10.52
N LEU A 590 2.15 -29.40 10.32
CA LEU A 590 1.17 -29.38 11.41
C LEU A 590 0.68 -30.79 11.80
N GLY A 591 0.98 -31.82 11.01
CA GLY A 591 0.52 -33.18 11.24
C GLY A 591 -1.01 -33.36 11.07
N THR A 592 -1.61 -32.61 10.13
CA THR A 592 -3.06 -32.62 9.88
C THR A 592 -3.38 -32.82 8.40
N ASP A 593 -4.64 -33.19 8.09
CA ASP A 593 -5.20 -33.20 6.72
C ASP A 593 -4.35 -33.95 5.66
N ALA A 594 -3.78 -35.10 5.98
CA ALA A 594 -2.89 -35.87 5.10
C ALA A 594 -3.52 -36.19 3.73
N ASP A 595 -4.81 -36.56 3.70
CA ASP A 595 -5.53 -36.88 2.46
C ASP A 595 -5.73 -35.62 1.60
N PHE A 596 -5.96 -34.46 2.22
CA PHE A 596 -6.05 -33.19 1.53
C PHE A 596 -4.72 -32.81 0.91
N ALA A 597 -3.60 -32.92 1.65
CA ALA A 597 -2.26 -32.69 1.15
C ALA A 597 -1.95 -33.58 -0.07
N ALA A 598 -2.25 -34.88 0.00
CA ALA A 598 -2.07 -35.81 -1.11
C ALA A 598 -2.96 -35.45 -2.33
N ARG A 599 -4.17 -34.91 -2.10
CA ARG A 599 -5.04 -34.44 -3.20
C ARG A 599 -4.43 -33.21 -3.86
N LEU A 600 -3.86 -32.27 -3.09
CA LEU A 600 -3.18 -31.08 -3.62
C LEU A 600 -1.99 -31.46 -4.50
N ASP A 601 -1.14 -32.39 -4.06
CA ASP A 601 0.00 -32.88 -4.85
C ASP A 601 -0.45 -33.46 -6.19
N ARG A 602 -1.43 -34.37 -6.19
CA ARG A 602 -1.99 -34.97 -7.43
C ARG A 602 -2.59 -33.91 -8.36
N THR A 603 -3.22 -32.89 -7.82
CA THR A 603 -3.83 -31.81 -8.62
C THR A 603 -2.74 -30.91 -9.22
N ARG A 604 -1.71 -30.57 -8.43
CA ARG A 604 -0.56 -29.79 -8.88
C ARG A 604 0.12 -30.41 -10.10
N ASP A 605 0.34 -31.73 -10.08
CA ASP A 605 1.02 -32.45 -11.14
C ASP A 605 0.22 -32.53 -12.46
N ARG A 606 -1.05 -32.13 -12.42
CA ARG A 606 -1.94 -32.03 -13.57
C ARG A 606 -2.11 -30.62 -14.14
N LEU A 607 -1.46 -29.61 -13.57
CA LEU A 607 -1.47 -28.26 -14.11
C LEU A 607 -0.58 -28.14 -15.36
N PRO A 608 -0.90 -27.26 -16.33
CA PRO A 608 -0.06 -27.02 -17.50
C PRO A 608 1.39 -26.65 -17.10
N PRO A 609 2.41 -27.21 -17.75
CA PRO A 609 3.80 -26.86 -17.50
C PRO A 609 4.16 -25.50 -18.12
N ASN A 610 5.28 -24.90 -17.67
CA ASN A 610 5.89 -23.78 -18.36
C ASN A 610 6.39 -24.21 -19.73
N ARG A 611 6.24 -23.35 -20.75
CA ARG A 611 6.65 -23.66 -22.15
C ARG A 611 7.41 -22.50 -22.78
N VAL A 612 8.31 -22.84 -23.69
CA VAL A 612 9.06 -21.89 -24.49
C VAL A 612 8.36 -21.69 -25.83
N GLY A 613 8.15 -20.44 -26.22
CA GLY A 613 7.44 -20.07 -27.44
C GLY A 613 8.34 -19.85 -28.64
N LYS A 614 7.74 -19.44 -29.76
CA LYS A 614 8.36 -19.29 -31.09
C LYS A 614 9.52 -18.29 -31.17
N HIS A 615 9.59 -17.34 -30.22
CA HIS A 615 10.69 -16.36 -30.12
C HIS A 615 11.76 -16.78 -29.10
N GLY A 616 11.63 -17.97 -28.49
CA GLY A 616 12.46 -18.40 -27.38
C GLY A 616 12.07 -17.80 -26.03
N GLN A 617 10.97 -17.04 -25.96
CA GLN A 617 10.40 -16.46 -24.76
C GLN A 617 9.65 -17.51 -23.94
N LEU A 618 9.46 -17.25 -22.63
CA LEU A 618 8.48 -18.00 -21.83
C LEU A 618 7.07 -17.63 -22.32
N MET A 619 6.24 -18.63 -22.62
CA MET A 619 4.87 -18.41 -23.07
C MET A 619 4.00 -17.82 -21.97
N GLU A 620 3.22 -16.80 -22.27
CA GLU A 620 2.29 -16.18 -21.33
C GLU A 620 0.94 -16.91 -21.25
N TRP A 621 0.54 -17.57 -22.32
CA TRP A 621 -0.71 -18.32 -22.43
C TRP A 621 -0.47 -19.80 -22.79
N MET A 622 -1.53 -20.60 -22.73
CA MET A 622 -1.46 -22.00 -23.13
C MET A 622 -1.06 -22.21 -24.60
N GLU A 623 -1.35 -21.25 -25.44
CA GLU A 623 -0.98 -21.24 -26.86
C GLU A 623 0.01 -20.10 -27.13
N ASP A 624 0.86 -20.27 -28.16
CA ASP A 624 1.91 -19.30 -28.50
C ASP A 624 1.32 -18.14 -29.34
N PHE A 625 0.47 -17.35 -28.69
CA PHE A 625 -0.19 -16.20 -29.29
C PHE A 625 0.77 -15.04 -29.56
N ASP A 626 0.35 -14.16 -30.50
CA ASP A 626 0.98 -12.86 -30.66
C ASP A 626 0.46 -11.85 -29.63
N GLU A 627 1.32 -10.91 -29.24
CA GLU A 627 1.00 -9.86 -28.29
C GLU A 627 0.69 -8.56 -29.04
N PRO A 628 -0.52 -7.98 -28.88
CA PRO A 628 -0.82 -6.63 -29.43
C PRO A 628 0.09 -5.55 -28.86
N GLU A 629 0.57 -5.73 -27.62
CA GLU A 629 1.48 -4.84 -26.90
C GLU A 629 2.70 -5.64 -26.40
N PRO A 630 3.72 -5.90 -27.24
CA PRO A 630 4.90 -6.68 -26.83
C PRO A 630 5.70 -6.04 -25.69
N GLY A 631 5.58 -4.71 -25.49
CA GLY A 631 6.16 -3.95 -24.39
C GLY A 631 5.23 -3.75 -23.19
N HIS A 632 4.25 -4.61 -22.99
CA HIS A 632 3.29 -4.48 -21.88
C HIS A 632 4.02 -4.37 -20.53
N ARG A 633 3.49 -3.50 -19.65
CA ARG A 633 4.09 -3.25 -18.33
C ARG A 633 4.04 -4.43 -17.36
N HIS A 634 3.03 -5.30 -17.49
CA HIS A 634 2.98 -6.56 -16.73
C HIS A 634 3.83 -7.64 -17.42
N VAL A 635 4.49 -8.45 -16.60
CA VAL A 635 5.27 -9.63 -16.96
C VAL A 635 4.81 -10.83 -16.16
N SER A 636 3.50 -11.00 -16.10
CA SER A 636 2.77 -11.92 -15.21
C SER A 636 3.27 -13.36 -15.29
N HIS A 637 3.58 -13.85 -16.48
CA HIS A 637 4.10 -15.19 -16.74
C HIS A 637 5.53 -15.44 -16.21
N LEU A 638 6.21 -14.42 -15.69
CA LEU A 638 7.50 -14.55 -15.02
C LEU A 638 7.38 -14.71 -13.49
N PHE A 639 6.15 -14.83 -12.96
CA PHE A 639 5.91 -15.09 -11.54
C PHE A 639 6.75 -16.26 -11.01
N GLY A 640 6.91 -17.32 -11.79
CA GLY A 640 7.68 -18.50 -11.42
C GLY A 640 9.16 -18.25 -11.12
N LEU A 641 9.77 -17.16 -11.66
CA LEU A 641 11.10 -16.71 -11.29
C LEU A 641 11.07 -15.82 -10.03
N HIS A 642 10.13 -14.84 -9.97
CA HIS A 642 9.95 -13.97 -8.82
C HIS A 642 8.51 -13.41 -8.78
N PRO A 643 7.80 -13.47 -7.63
CA PRO A 643 8.21 -13.96 -6.29
C PRO A 643 8.19 -15.49 -6.13
N GLY A 644 7.77 -16.22 -7.13
CA GLY A 644 7.89 -17.69 -7.15
C GLY A 644 9.35 -18.15 -7.13
N SER A 645 9.53 -19.46 -7.09
CA SER A 645 10.85 -20.10 -7.02
C SER A 645 10.92 -21.40 -7.85
N GLU A 646 10.03 -21.57 -8.81
CA GLU A 646 10.03 -22.77 -9.67
C GLU A 646 10.93 -22.62 -10.91
N ILE A 647 11.36 -21.39 -11.23
CA ILE A 647 12.31 -21.12 -12.30
C ILE A 647 13.57 -20.57 -11.65
N THR A 648 14.69 -21.27 -11.85
CA THR A 648 16.02 -20.87 -11.37
C THR A 648 17.06 -21.13 -12.45
N PRO A 649 18.18 -20.38 -12.50
CA PRO A 649 19.27 -20.67 -13.40
C PRO A 649 19.89 -22.06 -13.19
N GLU A 650 19.86 -22.55 -11.94
CA GLU A 650 20.48 -23.82 -11.51
C GLU A 650 19.61 -25.02 -11.89
N ASP A 651 18.32 -25.02 -11.53
CA ASP A 651 17.46 -26.20 -11.65
C ASP A 651 16.69 -26.24 -12.98
N THR A 652 16.41 -25.07 -13.58
CA THR A 652 15.62 -24.92 -14.82
C THR A 652 16.28 -23.97 -15.82
N PRO A 653 17.56 -24.22 -16.25
CA PRO A 653 18.34 -23.28 -17.05
C PRO A 653 17.68 -22.89 -18.38
N ASP A 654 16.96 -23.80 -19.03
CA ASP A 654 16.27 -23.49 -20.29
C ASP A 654 15.09 -22.52 -20.08
N LEU A 655 14.34 -22.68 -18.97
CA LEU A 655 13.29 -21.74 -18.61
C LEU A 655 13.87 -20.38 -18.17
N ALA A 656 14.98 -20.37 -17.43
CA ALA A 656 15.67 -19.14 -17.06
C ALA A 656 16.18 -18.38 -18.31
N LYS A 657 16.67 -19.10 -19.32
CA LYS A 657 17.02 -18.51 -20.62
C LYS A 657 15.78 -17.93 -21.33
N ALA A 658 14.66 -18.64 -21.32
CA ALA A 658 13.42 -18.16 -21.94
C ALA A 658 12.87 -16.93 -21.22
N VAL A 659 13.02 -16.84 -19.90
CA VAL A 659 12.70 -15.63 -19.12
C VAL A 659 13.56 -14.46 -19.56
N ARG A 660 14.88 -14.65 -19.74
CA ARG A 660 15.76 -13.60 -20.25
C ARG A 660 15.30 -13.07 -21.61
N VAL A 661 14.98 -13.96 -22.54
CA VAL A 661 14.42 -13.58 -23.86
C VAL A 661 13.13 -12.76 -23.70
N THR A 662 12.26 -13.16 -22.77
CA THR A 662 11.03 -12.39 -22.45
C THR A 662 11.37 -10.97 -21.99
N LEU A 663 12.29 -10.81 -21.04
CA LEU A 663 12.68 -9.51 -20.49
C LEU A 663 13.29 -8.60 -21.55
N GLU A 664 14.22 -9.12 -22.35
CA GLU A 664 14.85 -8.41 -23.46
C GLU A 664 13.80 -7.95 -24.50
N ARG A 665 12.85 -8.83 -24.83
CA ARG A 665 11.75 -8.50 -25.74
C ARG A 665 10.85 -7.41 -25.15
N ARG A 666 10.41 -7.50 -23.88
CA ARG A 666 9.62 -6.46 -23.20
C ARG A 666 10.33 -5.10 -23.26
N LEU A 667 11.61 -5.08 -22.93
CA LEU A 667 12.43 -3.85 -22.93
C LEU A 667 12.61 -3.26 -24.33
N ALA A 668 12.85 -4.10 -25.34
CA ALA A 668 12.99 -3.66 -26.73
C ALA A 668 11.75 -2.94 -27.29
N TYR A 669 10.56 -3.26 -26.75
CA TYR A 669 9.29 -2.62 -27.11
C TYR A 669 8.81 -1.58 -26.07
N GLY A 670 9.71 -1.05 -25.23
CA GLY A 670 9.41 0.05 -24.30
C GLY A 670 8.72 -0.37 -23.00
N GLY A 671 8.78 -1.64 -22.63
CA GLY A 671 8.27 -2.14 -21.34
C GLY A 671 8.99 -1.56 -20.13
N ALA A 672 8.47 -1.84 -18.94
CA ALA A 672 8.99 -1.34 -17.65
C ALA A 672 8.94 0.19 -17.51
N HIS A 673 7.96 0.83 -18.14
CA HIS A 673 7.80 2.30 -18.11
C HIS A 673 7.09 2.82 -16.85
N THR A 674 6.54 1.94 -15.99
CA THR A 674 5.98 2.30 -14.68
C THR A 674 6.93 1.92 -13.54
N GLY A 675 6.83 2.59 -12.39
CA GLY A 675 7.74 2.38 -11.26
C GLY A 675 7.73 0.93 -10.74
N TRP A 676 6.55 0.37 -10.48
CA TRP A 676 6.42 -1.01 -10.02
C TRP A 676 6.88 -2.04 -11.07
N SER A 677 6.61 -1.80 -12.34
CA SER A 677 7.09 -2.68 -13.43
C SER A 677 8.61 -2.71 -13.49
N ARG A 678 9.26 -1.54 -13.41
CA ARG A 678 10.73 -1.44 -13.36
C ARG A 678 11.30 -2.15 -12.15
N ALA A 679 10.70 -1.97 -10.97
CA ALA A 679 11.11 -2.65 -9.75
C ALA A 679 11.01 -4.18 -9.86
N TRP A 680 9.97 -4.69 -10.54
CA TRP A 680 9.83 -6.13 -10.78
C TRP A 680 10.93 -6.67 -11.69
N LEU A 681 11.26 -5.94 -12.78
CA LEU A 681 12.36 -6.31 -13.66
C LEU A 681 13.70 -6.38 -12.93
N ILE A 682 13.99 -5.44 -12.03
CA ILE A 682 15.21 -5.46 -11.21
C ILE A 682 15.29 -6.77 -10.41
N ASN A 683 14.19 -7.21 -9.81
CA ASN A 683 14.13 -8.49 -9.08
C ASN A 683 14.38 -9.68 -10.03
N PHE A 684 13.84 -9.67 -11.24
CA PHE A 684 14.09 -10.74 -12.22
C PHE A 684 15.57 -10.81 -12.63
N PHE A 685 16.19 -9.68 -12.94
CA PHE A 685 17.62 -9.67 -13.29
C PHE A 685 18.48 -10.11 -12.11
N ALA A 686 18.15 -9.69 -10.90
CA ALA A 686 18.83 -10.16 -9.69
C ALA A 686 18.72 -11.69 -9.52
N ARG A 687 17.52 -12.27 -9.76
CA ARG A 687 17.31 -13.72 -9.72
C ARG A 687 18.04 -14.47 -10.83
N LEU A 688 18.28 -13.84 -11.97
CA LEU A 688 19.07 -14.39 -13.08
C LEU A 688 20.59 -14.20 -12.87
N GLY A 689 21.03 -13.62 -11.76
CA GLY A 689 22.43 -13.33 -11.50
C GLY A 689 23.01 -12.22 -12.37
N ASP A 690 22.16 -11.37 -12.97
CA ASP A 690 22.55 -10.27 -13.85
C ASP A 690 22.46 -8.95 -13.07
N GLY A 691 23.62 -8.39 -12.75
CA GLY A 691 23.72 -7.12 -12.01
C GLY A 691 24.00 -5.89 -12.88
N ASN A 692 24.01 -6.02 -14.21
CA ASN A 692 24.35 -4.92 -15.13
C ASN A 692 23.13 -4.15 -15.64
#